data_9abb18985597dd33d8e441ec60d26039
#
_entry.id   9abb18985597dd33d8e441ec60d26039
#
_cell.length_a   1.000
_cell.length_b   1.000
_cell.length_c   1.000
_cell.angle_alpha   90.00
_cell.angle_beta   90.00
_cell.angle_gamma   90.00
#
_symmetry.space_group_name_H-M   'P 1'
#
loop_
_entity.id
_entity.type
_entity.pdbx_description
1 polymer ?
#
loop_
_entity_poly.entity_id
_entity_poly.type
_entity_poly.pdbx_seq_one_letter_code
_entity_poly.pdbx_strand_id
1 'polypeptide(L)'
;MSHPYPQHKKPELLSPAGDMECFFAAVENGADAVYFGLKDFSARASADNFAIDDASKAIAYARKRSVKVYIAINTLIKTNELESVVDYLIALDELQPDALILQDMGLLYLIQSQFPHFYLHASTQMTIHNLAGVKRLERMGFKRVVLSRELSIDEIKNISQNTSMEVEVFVHGALCYSYSGLCFFSSMTGGRSGNRGRCAQPCRMYYKSQPDEGGYLFSMKDLRTLSQIQALMTAGIHSFKIEGRMKSPEYVAVVTHTYRQAIDGKLKDEEAAIHLMNTVFSREAACSYLIKENGQRNSKTADIGAVKQSDMINPSYPANIGSYAGEVIKSGKGYVIIRAGAEIGVRDLLQVFENSAEEPALLHVKSIKVDGRRVFGIKAGDIAIVDTERQYKQGARIYLLSSQKVKEIFAPKVPKKLATSKMPVDLEIKIRSDNIEIKGITKHFSFSRDYPVKLEKGIHRTTEMENIKECFGRLGETPFELAGIHTEISGELFVPLSVLNEIRRDYFQIFSEEWRKDRERRCENIKKWIQEKCIEYSSLDSQLSGESSISISINPPLEKGDWGDLKGDLGDDGIRLSLKIDKLQYLNHIPLEKIYKIYIVLTDENNRNLTKKTESTSLLQDRPKSYYNVIAKEERLKQSLDYQAFHKKIASLPIAMTVKSELFSQPHSGGRNLSSDETVPHVQKNNEAINKLSNVKDRVVFSLPVIMRDTGNGCMTYGYFKKAVQELISQDFRQFQISNLGALELFDDKDVQLYADYPFYCLNPLSAMKLRELGFCRHTLSPEDGKENLQTLFSLDTDVIVYQDTPLFTSETCLWANMKRSCPGKGRCSFNQVMLENEYGDRFLAIDEECKTVVIGERPFSIIHIIPKLIESGQKDFRIDLCYKDYTSEMIEGIFTSTQNKRKIKNSMVGNFERGLI
;
A
#
# COMPACT_ATOMS: atom_id res chain seq x y z
N MET A 1 -25.33 15.69 18.31
CA MET A 1 -24.62 15.84 19.58
C MET A 1 -23.15 15.84 19.26
N SER A 2 -22.48 16.99 19.40
CA SER A 2 -21.06 17.19 19.11
C SER A 2 -20.22 16.49 20.18
N HIS A 3 -19.47 15.46 19.82
CA HIS A 3 -18.44 14.92 20.70
C HIS A 3 -17.35 15.97 20.89
N PRO A 4 -17.00 16.37 22.12
CA PRO A 4 -15.86 17.22 22.35
C PRO A 4 -14.58 16.44 22.07
N TYR A 5 -13.81 16.90 21.07
CA TYR A 5 -12.47 16.38 20.81
C TYR A 5 -11.60 16.58 22.06
N PRO A 6 -10.90 15.55 22.55
CA PRO A 6 -9.94 15.72 23.63
C PRO A 6 -8.80 16.62 23.13
N GLN A 7 -8.34 17.50 24.02
CA GLN A 7 -7.18 18.39 23.82
C GLN A 7 -6.03 17.60 23.18
N HIS A 8 -5.46 18.13 22.13
CA HIS A 8 -4.46 17.55 21.23
C HIS A 8 -3.38 16.73 21.94
N LYS A 9 -3.57 15.42 21.96
CA LYS A 9 -2.49 14.47 22.28
C LYS A 9 -1.47 14.58 21.15
N LYS A 10 -0.18 14.75 21.50
CA LYS A 10 0.90 14.78 20.50
C LYS A 10 0.84 13.51 19.64
N PRO A 11 1.02 13.61 18.31
CA PRO A 11 1.07 12.44 17.47
C PRO A 11 2.26 11.53 17.85
N GLU A 12 2.04 10.23 17.75
CA GLU A 12 3.07 9.22 17.92
C GLU A 12 4.10 9.34 16.80
N LEU A 13 5.39 9.35 17.14
CA LEU A 13 6.47 9.27 16.17
C LEU A 13 6.88 7.80 15.98
N LEU A 14 6.55 7.25 14.81
CA LEU A 14 6.81 5.87 14.43
C LEU A 14 8.05 5.77 13.54
N SER A 15 9.11 5.16 14.06
CA SER A 15 10.41 5.04 13.39
C SER A 15 10.65 3.64 12.84
N PRO A 16 11.38 3.49 11.72
CA PRO A 16 11.72 2.20 11.14
C PRO A 16 12.91 1.56 11.86
N ALA A 17 12.96 0.20 11.84
CA ALA A 17 14.17 -0.54 12.11
C ALA A 17 14.36 -1.65 11.07
N GLY A 18 15.55 -1.71 10.46
CA GLY A 18 15.95 -2.78 9.55
C GLY A 18 16.69 -3.91 10.27
N ASP A 19 17.32 -3.57 11.38
CA ASP A 19 18.13 -4.42 12.24
C ASP A 19 18.11 -3.89 13.69
N MET A 20 18.83 -4.56 14.59
CA MET A 20 18.90 -4.18 16.00
C MET A 20 19.61 -2.85 16.25
N GLU A 21 20.60 -2.46 15.44
CA GLU A 21 21.27 -1.15 15.59
C GLU A 21 20.33 0.00 15.23
N CYS A 22 19.58 -0.15 14.14
CA CYS A 22 18.51 0.77 13.76
C CYS A 22 17.43 0.86 14.83
N PHE A 23 17.09 -0.27 15.47
CA PHE A 23 16.10 -0.28 16.55
C PHE A 23 16.57 0.56 17.75
N PHE A 24 17.82 0.39 18.21
CA PHE A 24 18.37 1.22 19.28
C PHE A 24 18.47 2.69 18.86
N ALA A 25 18.89 2.95 17.62
CA ALA A 25 18.94 4.30 17.07
C ALA A 25 17.56 5.00 17.12
N ALA A 26 16.48 4.29 16.80
CA ALA A 26 15.12 4.82 16.88
C ALA A 26 14.70 5.13 18.33
N VAL A 27 14.84 4.14 19.23
CA VAL A 27 14.39 4.26 20.63
C VAL A 27 15.15 5.36 21.38
N GLU A 28 16.49 5.40 21.25
CA GLU A 28 17.33 6.36 21.98
C GLU A 28 17.20 7.80 21.44
N ASN A 29 16.65 7.98 20.23
CA ASN A 29 16.44 9.30 19.63
C ASN A 29 14.97 9.79 19.68
N GLY A 30 14.12 9.15 20.48
CA GLY A 30 12.79 9.65 20.84
C GLY A 30 11.63 9.17 19.99
N ALA A 31 11.75 7.97 19.41
CA ALA A 31 10.60 7.27 18.84
C ALA A 31 9.60 6.89 19.95
N ASP A 32 8.31 7.12 19.73
CA ASP A 32 7.22 6.63 20.57
C ASP A 32 6.86 5.19 20.22
N ALA A 33 7.12 4.80 18.96
CA ALA A 33 6.94 3.45 18.46
C ALA A 33 8.00 3.10 17.41
N VAL A 34 8.32 1.81 17.29
CA VAL A 34 9.24 1.30 16.26
C VAL A 34 8.54 0.20 15.48
N TYR A 35 8.68 0.22 14.14
CA TYR A 35 8.19 -0.86 13.29
C TYR A 35 9.30 -1.56 12.55
N PHE A 36 9.21 -2.89 12.49
CA PHE A 36 10.14 -3.73 11.74
C PHE A 36 9.44 -4.95 11.16
N GLY A 37 10.11 -5.66 10.27
CA GLY A 37 9.67 -6.94 9.72
C GLY A 37 10.46 -8.09 10.30
N LEU A 38 9.84 -9.27 10.29
CA LEU A 38 10.54 -10.53 10.50
C LEU A 38 11.25 -10.97 9.20
N LYS A 39 12.10 -12.00 9.27
CA LYS A 39 12.88 -12.49 8.10
C LYS A 39 12.01 -12.85 6.91
N ASP A 40 10.80 -13.39 7.17
CA ASP A 40 9.81 -13.70 6.15
C ASP A 40 8.59 -12.78 6.24
N PHE A 41 7.78 -12.76 5.18
CA PHE A 41 6.49 -12.04 5.10
C PHE A 41 6.59 -10.52 5.30
N SER A 42 7.74 -9.92 5.01
CA SER A 42 7.97 -8.48 5.11
C SER A 42 8.21 -7.84 3.75
N ALA A 43 7.55 -6.70 3.47
CA ALA A 43 7.68 -5.94 2.22
C ALA A 43 9.05 -5.25 2.02
N ARG A 44 10.07 -5.62 2.78
CA ARG A 44 11.48 -5.23 2.64
C ARG A 44 12.35 -6.47 2.81
N ALA A 45 12.18 -7.45 1.91
CA ALA A 45 12.91 -8.72 1.95
C ALA A 45 14.44 -8.56 1.87
N SER A 46 14.94 -7.45 1.34
CA SER A 46 16.38 -7.13 1.26
C SER A 46 16.95 -6.43 2.51
N ALA A 47 16.14 -6.12 3.53
CA ALA A 47 16.64 -5.70 4.84
C ALA A 47 17.09 -6.94 5.61
N ASP A 48 17.97 -6.78 6.61
CA ASP A 48 18.42 -7.90 7.46
C ASP A 48 17.26 -8.53 8.21
N ASN A 49 16.25 -7.70 8.56
CA ASN A 49 15.05 -8.10 9.30
C ASN A 49 15.33 -8.84 10.60
N PHE A 50 14.31 -9.05 11.41
CA PHE A 50 14.48 -9.61 12.75
C PHE A 50 14.20 -11.12 12.76
N ALA A 51 15.08 -11.89 13.40
CA ALA A 51 14.72 -13.21 13.88
C ALA A 51 13.75 -13.09 15.06
N ILE A 52 13.02 -14.14 15.37
CA ILE A 52 12.07 -14.16 16.52
C ILE A 52 12.79 -13.83 17.84
N ASP A 53 14.01 -14.33 18.02
CA ASP A 53 14.82 -14.03 19.22
C ASP A 53 15.21 -12.55 19.31
N ASP A 54 15.57 -11.91 18.19
CA ASP A 54 15.88 -10.49 18.15
C ASP A 54 14.62 -9.64 18.35
N ALA A 55 13.48 -10.05 17.79
CA ALA A 55 12.19 -9.42 18.06
C ALA A 55 11.81 -9.51 19.54
N SER A 56 12.07 -10.66 20.20
CA SER A 56 11.88 -10.83 21.64
C SER A 56 12.71 -9.84 22.46
N LYS A 57 14.00 -9.69 22.13
CA LYS A 57 14.88 -8.71 22.77
C LYS A 57 14.45 -7.27 22.54
N ALA A 58 14.05 -6.94 21.31
CA ALA A 58 13.56 -5.63 20.94
C ALA A 58 12.30 -5.26 21.71
N ILE A 59 11.31 -6.15 21.78
CA ILE A 59 10.05 -5.95 22.51
C ILE A 59 10.33 -5.75 24.01
N ALA A 60 11.17 -6.60 24.63
CA ALA A 60 11.54 -6.47 26.04
C ALA A 60 12.24 -5.13 26.34
N TYR A 61 13.11 -4.68 25.45
CA TYR A 61 13.81 -3.41 25.58
C TYR A 61 12.87 -2.20 25.43
N ALA A 62 11.97 -2.24 24.43
CA ALA A 62 10.98 -1.19 24.16
C ALA A 62 9.99 -1.03 25.31
N ARG A 63 9.43 -2.14 25.84
CA ARG A 63 8.48 -2.13 26.99
C ARG A 63 9.04 -1.40 28.20
N LYS A 64 10.33 -1.60 28.54
CA LYS A 64 10.99 -0.92 29.66
C LYS A 64 11.10 0.59 29.48
N ARG A 65 10.93 1.08 28.24
CA ARG A 65 11.00 2.51 27.87
C ARG A 65 9.66 3.10 27.46
N SER A 66 8.58 2.32 27.60
CA SER A 66 7.24 2.71 27.14
C SER A 66 7.19 3.04 25.65
N VAL A 67 8.04 2.40 24.84
CA VAL A 67 8.05 2.47 23.37
C VAL A 67 7.28 1.27 22.83
N LYS A 68 6.37 1.52 21.89
CA LYS A 68 5.58 0.45 21.25
C LYS A 68 6.35 -0.24 20.14
N VAL A 69 5.98 -1.48 19.85
CA VAL A 69 6.56 -2.27 18.78
C VAL A 69 5.48 -2.77 17.83
N TYR A 70 5.59 -2.45 16.53
CA TYR A 70 4.69 -2.91 15.49
C TYR A 70 5.41 -3.84 14.51
N ILE A 71 4.85 -5.03 14.30
CA ILE A 71 5.44 -6.02 13.40
C ILE A 71 4.76 -5.94 12.04
N ALA A 72 5.56 -5.76 10.99
CA ALA A 72 5.07 -5.69 9.62
C ALA A 72 5.06 -7.10 8.99
N ILE A 73 3.85 -7.65 8.80
CA ILE A 73 3.55 -8.83 7.99
C ILE A 73 2.73 -8.34 6.79
N ASN A 74 3.35 -7.49 5.98
CA ASN A 74 2.68 -6.70 4.96
C ASN A 74 3.06 -7.10 3.53
N THR A 75 3.30 -8.40 3.31
CA THR A 75 3.37 -9.01 1.99
C THR A 75 2.09 -9.76 1.67
N LEU A 76 1.87 -10.00 0.39
CA LEU A 76 0.87 -10.96 -0.07
C LEU A 76 1.34 -12.38 0.23
N ILE A 77 0.43 -13.23 0.65
CA ILE A 77 0.69 -14.62 1.06
C ILE A 77 0.17 -15.56 -0.02
N LYS A 78 1.00 -16.52 -0.46
CA LYS A 78 0.57 -17.59 -1.37
C LYS A 78 -0.04 -18.76 -0.60
N THR A 79 -0.77 -19.60 -1.31
CA THR A 79 -1.41 -20.80 -0.72
C THR A 79 -0.41 -21.67 0.04
N ASN A 80 0.76 -21.96 -0.56
CA ASN A 80 1.78 -22.81 0.04
C ASN A 80 2.55 -22.15 1.21
N GLU A 81 2.33 -20.89 1.49
CA GLU A 81 2.96 -20.13 2.59
C GLU A 81 2.04 -20.05 3.82
N LEU A 82 0.75 -20.38 3.69
CA LEU A 82 -0.23 -20.22 4.78
C LEU A 82 0.16 -20.99 6.05
N GLU A 83 0.67 -22.21 5.92
CA GLU A 83 1.10 -22.99 7.10
C GLU A 83 2.32 -22.38 7.78
N SER A 84 3.28 -21.85 7.00
CA SER A 84 4.47 -21.21 7.55
C SER A 84 4.15 -19.92 8.30
N VAL A 85 3.13 -19.18 7.84
CA VAL A 85 2.64 -17.97 8.54
C VAL A 85 2.10 -18.30 9.93
N VAL A 86 1.50 -19.50 10.15
CA VAL A 86 0.99 -19.90 11.47
C VAL A 86 2.11 -19.97 12.49
N ASP A 87 3.28 -20.50 12.14
CA ASP A 87 4.42 -20.59 13.04
C ASP A 87 4.87 -19.21 13.54
N TYR A 88 4.86 -18.20 12.63
CA TYR A 88 5.12 -16.80 12.99
C TYR A 88 4.02 -16.20 13.88
N LEU A 89 2.76 -16.45 13.57
CA LEU A 89 1.65 -15.92 14.36
C LEU A 89 1.63 -16.49 15.78
N ILE A 90 1.93 -17.76 15.95
CA ILE A 90 2.08 -18.40 17.26
C ILE A 90 3.22 -17.74 18.05
N ALA A 91 4.38 -17.53 17.42
CA ALA A 91 5.50 -16.88 18.08
C ALA A 91 5.20 -15.42 18.45
N LEU A 92 4.50 -14.68 17.58
CA LEU A 92 4.06 -13.31 17.87
C LEU A 92 3.00 -13.24 18.95
N ASP A 93 2.13 -14.24 19.05
CA ASP A 93 1.14 -14.33 20.13
C ASP A 93 1.82 -14.50 21.50
N GLU A 94 2.95 -15.19 21.55
CA GLU A 94 3.76 -15.33 22.75
C GLU A 94 4.55 -14.03 23.09
N LEU A 95 5.06 -13.34 22.07
CA LEU A 95 5.81 -12.10 22.23
C LEU A 95 4.95 -10.88 22.53
N GLN A 96 3.67 -10.91 22.10
CA GLN A 96 2.68 -9.85 22.29
C GLN A 96 3.19 -8.47 21.83
N PRO A 97 3.47 -8.28 20.52
CA PRO A 97 3.73 -6.95 19.99
C PRO A 97 2.48 -6.07 20.14
N ASP A 98 2.66 -4.75 20.13
CA ASP A 98 1.54 -3.82 20.31
C ASP A 98 0.57 -3.81 19.11
N ALA A 99 1.02 -4.12 17.89
CA ALA A 99 0.16 -4.32 16.72
C ALA A 99 0.86 -5.07 15.58
N LEU A 100 0.06 -5.57 14.63
CA LEU A 100 0.50 -6.13 13.36
C LEU A 100 0.08 -5.22 12.20
N ILE A 101 0.99 -4.98 11.25
CA ILE A 101 0.72 -4.18 10.04
C ILE A 101 0.48 -5.15 8.88
N LEU A 102 -0.72 -5.15 8.29
CA LEU A 102 -1.19 -6.13 7.30
C LEU A 102 -1.54 -5.50 5.95
N GLN A 103 -1.46 -6.35 4.90
CA GLN A 103 -2.00 -6.08 3.56
C GLN A 103 -2.93 -7.20 3.08
N ASP A 104 -2.55 -8.47 3.30
CA ASP A 104 -3.19 -9.65 2.74
C ASP A 104 -4.56 -9.93 3.38
N MET A 105 -5.58 -10.17 2.55
CA MET A 105 -6.95 -10.43 3.02
C MET A 105 -7.11 -11.83 3.64
N GLY A 106 -6.36 -12.81 3.17
CA GLY A 106 -6.38 -14.16 3.74
C GLY A 106 -5.68 -14.20 5.10
N LEU A 107 -4.59 -13.44 5.26
CA LEU A 107 -3.96 -13.25 6.55
C LEU A 107 -4.91 -12.54 7.53
N LEU A 108 -5.66 -11.53 7.07
CA LEU A 108 -6.69 -10.90 7.87
C LEU A 108 -7.75 -11.92 8.32
N TYR A 109 -8.25 -12.77 7.40
CA TYR A 109 -9.22 -13.82 7.70
C TYR A 109 -8.68 -14.80 8.75
N LEU A 110 -7.44 -15.26 8.59
CA LEU A 110 -6.76 -16.16 9.53
C LEU A 110 -6.64 -15.53 10.92
N ILE A 111 -6.16 -14.27 11.00
CA ILE A 111 -5.96 -13.59 12.28
C ILE A 111 -7.30 -13.35 12.98
N GLN A 112 -8.31 -12.89 12.27
CA GLN A 112 -9.63 -12.68 12.86
C GLN A 112 -10.27 -13.97 13.40
N SER A 113 -10.01 -15.10 12.75
CA SER A 113 -10.55 -16.41 13.15
C SER A 113 -9.77 -17.06 14.30
N GLN A 114 -8.44 -16.98 14.31
CA GLN A 114 -7.58 -17.77 15.21
C GLN A 114 -6.83 -16.92 16.25
N PHE A 115 -6.65 -15.61 15.99
CA PHE A 115 -5.89 -14.67 16.82
C PHE A 115 -6.61 -13.33 16.98
N PRO A 116 -7.91 -13.30 17.37
CA PRO A 116 -8.76 -12.09 17.33
C PRO A 116 -8.32 -10.96 18.26
N HIS A 117 -7.37 -11.21 19.16
CA HIS A 117 -6.86 -10.25 20.14
C HIS A 117 -5.76 -9.34 19.58
N PHE A 118 -5.16 -9.64 18.39
CA PHE A 118 -4.18 -8.75 17.80
C PHE A 118 -4.79 -7.43 17.37
N TYR A 119 -4.12 -6.33 17.69
CA TYR A 119 -4.42 -5.04 17.09
C TYR A 119 -3.87 -4.98 15.66
N LEU A 120 -4.73 -4.58 14.72
CA LEU A 120 -4.41 -4.60 13.30
C LEU A 120 -4.30 -3.18 12.75
N HIS A 121 -3.19 -2.90 12.07
CA HIS A 121 -2.95 -1.68 11.33
C HIS A 121 -2.98 -1.99 9.83
N ALA A 122 -3.78 -1.25 9.05
CA ALA A 122 -3.84 -1.40 7.62
C ALA A 122 -2.59 -0.78 6.98
N SER A 123 -1.85 -1.59 6.22
CA SER A 123 -0.67 -1.14 5.48
C SER A 123 -1.03 -0.11 4.41
N THR A 124 -0.11 0.82 4.10
CA THR A 124 -0.24 1.71 2.94
C THR A 124 -0.40 0.96 1.61
N GLN A 125 0.03 -0.31 1.55
CA GLN A 125 -0.13 -1.18 0.38
C GLN A 125 -1.59 -1.62 0.14
N MET A 126 -2.51 -1.39 1.07
CA MET A 126 -3.95 -1.53 0.86
C MET A 126 -4.55 -0.36 0.07
N THR A 127 -3.75 0.63 -0.28
CA THR A 127 -4.10 1.76 -1.17
C THR A 127 -5.31 2.57 -0.69
N ILE A 128 -5.39 2.81 0.62
CA ILE A 128 -6.50 3.58 1.20
C ILE A 128 -6.29 5.07 0.96
N HIS A 129 -7.15 5.66 0.14
CA HIS A 129 -6.98 7.00 -0.41
C HIS A 129 -8.24 7.90 -0.31
N ASN A 130 -9.26 7.47 0.44
CA ASN A 130 -10.49 8.22 0.67
C ASN A 130 -11.14 7.83 2.00
N LEU A 131 -12.07 8.65 2.48
CA LEU A 131 -12.81 8.42 3.72
C LEU A 131 -13.63 7.12 3.69
N ALA A 132 -14.19 6.77 2.54
CA ALA A 132 -14.98 5.54 2.38
C ALA A 132 -14.13 4.29 2.66
N GLY A 133 -12.89 4.24 2.14
CA GLY A 133 -11.97 3.14 2.42
C GLY A 133 -11.59 3.04 3.91
N VAL A 134 -11.42 4.18 4.58
CA VAL A 134 -11.16 4.19 6.03
C VAL A 134 -12.34 3.64 6.82
N LYS A 135 -13.57 4.05 6.50
CA LYS A 135 -14.79 3.52 7.13
C LYS A 135 -14.99 2.03 6.90
N ARG A 136 -14.64 1.53 5.71
CA ARG A 136 -14.68 0.08 5.44
C ARG A 136 -13.68 -0.68 6.31
N LEU A 137 -12.43 -0.20 6.45
CA LEU A 137 -11.44 -0.81 7.34
C LEU A 137 -11.87 -0.78 8.81
N GLU A 138 -12.51 0.29 9.26
CA GLU A 138 -13.06 0.40 10.62
C GLU A 138 -14.08 -0.71 10.89
N ARG A 139 -14.99 -0.97 9.95
CA ARG A 139 -15.95 -2.09 10.03
C ARG A 139 -15.27 -3.47 9.93
N MET A 140 -14.14 -3.55 9.24
CA MET A 140 -13.31 -4.77 9.17
C MET A 140 -12.46 -5.00 10.43
N GLY A 141 -12.56 -4.14 11.45
CA GLY A 141 -11.90 -4.32 12.75
C GLY A 141 -10.46 -3.80 12.83
N PHE A 142 -9.97 -3.10 11.84
CA PHE A 142 -8.68 -2.42 11.95
C PHE A 142 -8.76 -1.28 12.98
N LYS A 143 -7.65 -1.04 13.69
CA LYS A 143 -7.52 0.05 14.67
C LYS A 143 -6.84 1.28 14.11
N ARG A 144 -5.97 1.09 13.12
CA ARG A 144 -5.20 2.17 12.48
C ARG A 144 -5.12 1.94 10.97
N VAL A 145 -5.10 3.04 10.22
CA VAL A 145 -4.85 3.05 8.77
C VAL A 145 -3.64 3.88 8.43
N VAL A 146 -2.74 3.33 7.61
CA VAL A 146 -1.66 4.07 6.97
C VAL A 146 -2.18 4.57 5.62
N LEU A 147 -2.46 5.86 5.52
CA LEU A 147 -3.02 6.45 4.31
C LEU A 147 -2.03 6.41 3.14
N SER A 148 -2.59 6.42 1.94
CA SER A 148 -1.82 6.62 0.70
C SER A 148 -1.08 7.95 0.74
N ARG A 149 0.13 8.00 0.16
CA ARG A 149 1.05 9.14 0.23
C ARG A 149 0.72 10.26 -0.75
N GLU A 150 -0.26 10.03 -1.59
CA GLU A 150 -0.74 10.92 -2.65
C GLU A 150 -1.79 11.94 -2.14
N LEU A 151 -2.21 11.84 -0.87
CA LEU A 151 -3.23 12.70 -0.30
C LEU A 151 -2.70 14.08 0.11
N SER A 152 -3.52 15.12 -0.09
CA SER A 152 -3.27 16.46 0.42
C SER A 152 -3.63 16.58 1.90
N ILE A 153 -3.11 17.62 2.58
CA ILE A 153 -3.44 17.91 3.99
C ILE A 153 -4.95 18.08 4.18
N ASP A 154 -5.65 18.67 3.25
CA ASP A 154 -7.11 18.88 3.34
C ASP A 154 -7.87 17.54 3.29
N GLU A 155 -7.46 16.61 2.41
CA GLU A 155 -8.05 15.28 2.34
C GLU A 155 -7.75 14.49 3.61
N ILE A 156 -6.52 14.54 4.11
CA ILE A 156 -6.11 13.89 5.37
C ILE A 156 -6.91 14.45 6.54
N LYS A 157 -7.08 15.76 6.61
CA LYS A 157 -7.89 16.44 7.63
C LYS A 157 -9.36 16.01 7.56
N ASN A 158 -9.94 15.98 6.35
CA ASN A 158 -11.31 15.48 6.17
C ASN A 158 -11.46 14.04 6.67
N ILE A 159 -10.50 13.17 6.37
CA ILE A 159 -10.51 11.78 6.84
C ILE A 159 -10.39 11.73 8.36
N SER A 160 -9.40 12.37 8.95
CA SER A 160 -9.13 12.29 10.40
C SER A 160 -10.28 12.83 11.25
N GLN A 161 -11.01 13.84 10.75
CA GLN A 161 -12.14 14.44 11.44
C GLN A 161 -13.45 13.63 11.31
N ASN A 162 -13.53 12.68 10.38
CA ASN A 162 -14.75 11.92 10.08
C ASN A 162 -14.63 10.41 10.30
N THR A 163 -13.63 9.96 11.06
CA THR A 163 -13.44 8.57 11.48
C THR A 163 -13.07 8.49 12.96
N SER A 164 -13.39 7.37 13.61
CA SER A 164 -12.88 7.04 14.95
C SER A 164 -11.56 6.24 14.89
N MET A 165 -11.15 5.81 13.69
CA MET A 165 -9.92 5.06 13.48
C MET A 165 -8.68 5.94 13.64
N GLU A 166 -7.60 5.41 14.19
CA GLU A 166 -6.32 6.09 14.20
C GLU A 166 -5.77 6.26 12.78
N VAL A 167 -5.42 7.51 12.44
CA VAL A 167 -4.84 7.86 11.13
C VAL A 167 -3.33 8.02 11.26
N GLU A 168 -2.60 7.31 10.40
CA GLU A 168 -1.14 7.36 10.27
C GLU A 168 -0.75 7.85 8.88
N VAL A 169 0.24 8.77 8.83
CA VAL A 169 0.77 9.30 7.56
C VAL A 169 2.29 9.26 7.54
N PHE A 170 2.86 9.05 6.35
CA PHE A 170 4.30 9.19 6.17
C PHE A 170 4.70 10.66 6.22
N VAL A 171 5.81 10.96 6.93
CA VAL A 171 6.34 12.32 7.07
C VAL A 171 7.74 12.46 6.48
N HIS A 172 8.47 11.34 6.26
CA HIS A 172 9.83 11.39 5.74
C HIS A 172 10.21 10.10 4.98
N GLY A 173 11.08 10.26 3.99
CA GLY A 173 11.76 9.18 3.28
C GLY A 173 11.25 8.90 1.87
N ALA A 174 11.65 7.77 1.30
CA ALA A 174 11.45 7.46 -0.11
C ALA A 174 9.98 7.36 -0.52
N LEU A 175 9.63 7.97 -1.67
CA LEU A 175 8.33 7.82 -2.31
C LEU A 175 8.38 6.82 -3.48
N CYS A 176 7.29 6.08 -3.66
CA CYS A 176 7.02 5.33 -4.88
C CYS A 176 6.44 6.25 -5.95
N TYR A 177 6.69 5.96 -7.22
CA TYR A 177 6.05 6.64 -8.34
C TYR A 177 4.59 6.21 -8.50
N SER A 178 4.33 4.91 -8.43
CA SER A 178 2.99 4.33 -8.42
C SER A 178 2.38 4.40 -7.02
N TYR A 179 1.06 4.43 -6.94
CA TYR A 179 0.36 4.15 -5.68
C TYR A 179 0.91 2.87 -5.04
N SER A 180 1.16 2.92 -3.74
CA SER A 180 1.65 1.75 -3.00
C SER A 180 0.59 0.65 -3.02
N GLY A 181 1.00 -0.56 -3.42
CA GLY A 181 0.07 -1.68 -3.64
C GLY A 181 -0.30 -1.90 -5.12
N LEU A 182 -0.21 -0.89 -5.99
CA LEU A 182 -0.66 -0.96 -7.40
C LEU A 182 0.50 -1.00 -8.42
N CYS A 183 1.71 -1.34 -8.01
CA CYS A 183 2.85 -1.42 -8.91
C CYS A 183 3.12 -2.86 -9.34
N PHE A 184 2.92 -3.15 -10.63
CA PHE A 184 3.23 -4.44 -11.27
C PHE A 184 4.52 -4.43 -12.08
N PHE A 185 5.22 -3.29 -12.19
CA PHE A 185 6.33 -3.14 -13.12
C PHE A 185 7.44 -4.17 -12.86
N SER A 186 7.95 -4.20 -11.64
CA SER A 186 9.07 -5.07 -11.27
C SER A 186 8.71 -6.56 -11.36
N SER A 187 7.45 -6.93 -11.09
CA SER A 187 7.00 -8.32 -11.18
C SER A 187 6.78 -8.75 -12.63
N MET A 188 6.03 -7.98 -13.42
CA MET A 188 5.70 -8.35 -14.81
C MET A 188 6.93 -8.40 -15.71
N THR A 189 7.93 -7.53 -15.49
CA THR A 189 9.18 -7.53 -16.26
C THR A 189 10.22 -8.51 -15.74
N GLY A 190 10.31 -8.73 -14.41
CA GLY A 190 11.40 -9.51 -13.81
C GLY A 190 11.00 -10.55 -12.76
N GLY A 191 9.72 -10.80 -12.51
CA GLY A 191 9.22 -11.77 -11.51
C GLY A 191 9.33 -11.27 -10.06
N ARG A 192 9.88 -10.10 -9.81
CA ARG A 192 10.19 -9.54 -8.49
C ARG A 192 9.07 -8.62 -8.00
N SER A 193 8.10 -9.17 -7.26
CA SER A 193 6.96 -8.37 -6.81
C SER A 193 7.31 -7.36 -5.73
N GLY A 194 6.89 -6.10 -5.96
CA GLY A 194 6.95 -5.04 -4.94
C GLY A 194 6.03 -5.32 -3.74
N ASN A 195 4.91 -5.98 -3.97
CA ASN A 195 3.95 -6.40 -2.94
C ASN A 195 4.43 -7.61 -2.12
N ARG A 196 5.51 -8.25 -2.58
CA ARG A 196 6.19 -9.32 -1.86
C ARG A 196 7.60 -8.92 -1.38
N GLY A 197 7.88 -7.60 -1.35
CA GLY A 197 9.11 -7.06 -0.79
C GLY A 197 10.34 -7.13 -1.70
N ARG A 198 10.20 -7.51 -2.97
CA ARG A 198 11.32 -7.79 -3.89
C ARG A 198 11.44 -6.79 -5.04
N CYS A 199 10.91 -5.57 -4.88
CA CYS A 199 10.93 -4.53 -5.91
C CYS A 199 12.35 -4.26 -6.45
N ALA A 200 12.53 -4.31 -7.78
CA ALA A 200 13.77 -3.97 -8.47
C ALA A 200 13.95 -2.46 -8.69
N GLN A 201 13.02 -1.62 -8.22
CA GLN A 201 13.02 -0.16 -8.36
C GLN A 201 13.07 0.34 -9.83
N PRO A 202 12.23 -0.17 -10.76
CA PRO A 202 12.23 0.28 -12.14
C PRO A 202 11.93 1.79 -12.28
N CYS A 203 11.26 2.40 -11.32
CA CYS A 203 11.03 3.84 -11.27
C CYS A 203 12.32 4.66 -11.04
N ARG A 204 13.47 4.02 -10.76
CA ARG A 204 14.78 4.67 -10.58
C ARG A 204 15.74 4.42 -11.75
N MET A 205 15.24 3.80 -12.85
CA MET A 205 16.02 3.57 -14.07
C MET A 205 15.93 4.77 -15.01
N TYR A 206 16.84 4.81 -15.97
CA TYR A 206 16.88 5.83 -17.01
C TYR A 206 15.93 5.46 -18.15
N TYR A 207 15.14 6.43 -18.65
CA TYR A 207 14.21 6.26 -19.76
C TYR A 207 14.41 7.35 -20.79
N LYS A 208 14.28 6.99 -22.08
CA LYS A 208 14.32 7.91 -23.21
C LYS A 208 12.94 7.98 -23.86
N SER A 209 12.50 9.19 -24.22
CA SER A 209 11.30 9.41 -25.05
C SER A 209 11.66 9.65 -26.52
N GLN A 210 12.83 10.25 -26.76
CA GLN A 210 13.45 10.51 -28.08
C GLN A 210 14.96 10.40 -27.93
N PRO A 211 15.74 10.35 -29.05
CA PRO A 211 17.19 10.19 -28.97
C PRO A 211 17.89 11.14 -28.00
N ASP A 212 17.46 12.39 -27.92
CA ASP A 212 18.08 13.44 -27.10
C ASP A 212 17.23 13.81 -25.84
N GLU A 213 16.06 13.21 -25.65
CA GLU A 213 15.20 13.47 -24.51
C GLU A 213 15.14 12.23 -23.59
N GLY A 214 15.84 12.26 -22.48
CA GLY A 214 15.85 11.19 -21.50
C GLY A 214 16.13 11.67 -20.09
N GLY A 215 15.96 10.75 -19.11
CA GLY A 215 16.20 11.03 -17.70
C GLY A 215 15.61 9.95 -16.80
N TYR A 216 15.74 10.16 -15.51
CA TYR A 216 15.09 9.32 -14.49
C TYR A 216 13.62 9.74 -14.29
N LEU A 217 12.82 9.59 -15.36
CA LEU A 217 11.50 10.19 -15.53
C LEU A 217 10.46 9.76 -14.50
N PHE A 218 10.70 8.68 -13.78
CA PHE A 218 9.84 8.14 -12.71
C PHE A 218 10.48 8.26 -11.33
N SER A 219 11.66 8.93 -11.21
CA SER A 219 12.41 9.03 -9.97
C SER A 219 11.83 10.12 -9.05
N MET A 220 10.87 9.76 -8.19
CA MET A 220 10.30 10.67 -7.19
C MET A 220 11.38 11.25 -6.27
N LYS A 221 11.26 12.52 -5.91
CA LYS A 221 11.95 13.13 -4.77
C LYS A 221 11.51 12.44 -3.48
N ASP A 222 12.37 12.43 -2.47
CA ASP A 222 12.01 11.88 -1.17
C ASP A 222 11.03 12.83 -0.44
N LEU A 223 10.13 12.29 0.35
CA LEU A 223 9.22 13.06 1.18
C LEU A 223 9.98 13.71 2.35
N ARG A 224 9.76 14.99 2.58
CA ARG A 224 10.21 15.71 3.77
C ARG A 224 9.17 16.76 4.15
N THR A 225 8.49 16.53 5.29
CA THR A 225 7.37 17.37 5.75
C THR A 225 7.72 18.21 6.98
N LEU A 226 9.00 18.46 7.25
CA LEU A 226 9.44 19.13 8.48
C LEU A 226 8.73 20.47 8.68
N SER A 227 8.68 21.31 7.64
CA SER A 227 7.96 22.59 7.62
C SER A 227 6.43 22.47 7.72
N GLN A 228 5.87 21.27 7.50
CA GLN A 228 4.42 21.00 7.51
C GLN A 228 3.94 20.31 8.80
N ILE A 229 4.84 20.00 9.74
CA ILE A 229 4.52 19.22 10.94
C ILE A 229 3.37 19.87 11.75
N GLN A 230 3.36 21.18 11.90
CA GLN A 230 2.31 21.87 12.65
C GLN A 230 0.94 21.78 11.94
N ALA A 231 0.92 21.89 10.62
CA ALA A 231 -0.31 21.73 9.83
C ALA A 231 -0.85 20.29 9.94
N LEU A 232 0.03 19.29 9.87
CA LEU A 232 -0.31 17.88 10.04
C LEU A 232 -0.80 17.58 11.47
N MET A 233 -0.21 18.15 12.50
CA MET A 233 -0.69 18.05 13.89
C MET A 233 -2.09 18.65 14.03
N THR A 234 -2.31 19.82 13.43
CA THR A 234 -3.63 20.50 13.43
C THR A 234 -4.69 19.72 12.65
N ALA A 235 -4.29 18.93 11.66
CA ALA A 235 -5.19 18.04 10.94
C ALA A 235 -5.70 16.85 11.79
N GLY A 236 -5.17 16.63 13.00
CA GLY A 236 -5.63 15.61 13.94
C GLY A 236 -5.07 14.20 13.64
N ILE A 237 -3.88 14.10 13.08
CA ILE A 237 -3.22 12.84 12.77
C ILE A 237 -2.71 12.19 14.07
N HIS A 238 -2.84 10.87 14.17
CA HIS A 238 -2.49 10.10 15.37
C HIS A 238 -1.03 9.61 15.35
N SER A 239 -0.47 9.33 14.15
CA SER A 239 0.88 8.78 14.03
C SER A 239 1.62 9.35 12.81
N PHE A 240 2.87 9.75 13.00
CA PHE A 240 3.81 10.20 11.99
C PHE A 240 4.85 9.13 11.72
N LYS A 241 4.85 8.59 10.51
CA LYS A 241 5.70 7.46 10.10
C LYS A 241 6.90 7.91 9.30
N ILE A 242 8.07 7.47 9.70
CA ILE A 242 9.32 7.62 8.95
C ILE A 242 9.51 6.37 8.08
N GLU A 243 9.76 6.53 6.77
CA GLU A 243 10.19 5.43 5.88
C GLU A 243 11.71 5.27 5.97
N GLY A 244 12.19 4.01 6.10
CA GLY A 244 13.63 3.82 6.19
C GLY A 244 14.13 2.46 6.69
N ARG A 245 13.40 1.34 6.59
CA ARG A 245 13.86 0.00 7.02
C ARG A 245 15.11 -0.53 6.31
N MET A 246 15.49 0.07 5.19
CA MET A 246 16.73 -0.25 4.47
C MET A 246 17.78 0.86 4.62
N LYS A 247 17.69 1.68 5.65
CA LYS A 247 18.58 2.79 5.93
C LYS A 247 19.53 2.44 7.08
N SER A 248 20.65 3.19 7.17
CA SER A 248 21.62 3.00 8.24
C SER A 248 21.11 3.48 9.61
N PRO A 249 21.71 3.02 10.72
CA PRO A 249 21.37 3.49 12.05
C PRO A 249 21.49 5.01 12.23
N GLU A 250 22.46 5.65 11.57
CA GLU A 250 22.63 7.12 11.65
C GLU A 250 21.48 7.85 10.98
N TYR A 251 20.97 7.33 9.85
CA TYR A 251 19.77 7.89 9.22
C TYR A 251 18.58 7.82 10.18
N VAL A 252 18.34 6.65 10.77
CA VAL A 252 17.24 6.44 11.70
C VAL A 252 17.37 7.38 12.89
N ALA A 253 18.57 7.48 13.49
CA ALA A 253 18.83 8.35 14.63
C ALA A 253 18.59 9.82 14.30
N VAL A 254 19.22 10.34 13.24
CA VAL A 254 19.15 11.75 12.87
C VAL A 254 17.72 12.15 12.49
N VAL A 255 17.03 11.35 11.67
CA VAL A 255 15.67 11.68 11.22
C VAL A 255 14.70 11.60 12.41
N THR A 256 14.76 10.55 13.22
CA THR A 256 13.92 10.42 14.43
C THR A 256 14.13 11.58 15.39
N HIS A 257 15.38 11.92 15.69
CA HIS A 257 15.74 13.06 16.56
C HIS A 257 15.15 14.36 16.02
N THR A 258 15.31 14.63 14.74
CA THR A 258 14.86 15.89 14.12
C THR A 258 13.32 16.00 14.16
N TYR A 259 12.58 14.96 13.78
CA TYR A 259 11.12 14.98 13.86
C TYR A 259 10.62 15.02 15.31
N ARG A 260 11.29 14.38 16.26
CA ARG A 260 10.98 14.51 17.69
C ARG A 260 11.11 15.95 18.17
N GLN A 261 12.21 16.64 17.82
CA GLN A 261 12.38 18.07 18.15
C GLN A 261 11.28 18.95 17.53
N ALA A 262 10.88 18.65 16.28
CA ALA A 262 9.81 19.41 15.60
C ALA A 262 8.44 19.19 16.27
N ILE A 263 8.07 17.94 16.59
CA ILE A 263 6.82 17.59 17.27
C ILE A 263 6.75 18.21 18.68
N ASP A 264 7.89 18.29 19.37
CA ASP A 264 7.99 18.86 20.70
C ASP A 264 8.05 20.38 20.73
N GLY A 265 8.11 21.04 19.56
CA GLY A 265 8.28 22.50 19.46
C GLY A 265 9.66 22.99 19.91
N LYS A 266 10.65 22.10 19.90
CA LYS A 266 12.04 22.39 20.35
C LYS A 266 12.98 22.66 19.19
N LEU A 267 12.55 22.48 17.95
CA LEU A 267 13.35 22.76 16.75
C LEU A 267 13.56 24.27 16.60
N LYS A 268 14.83 24.72 16.74
CA LYS A 268 15.17 26.15 16.71
C LYS A 268 15.60 26.65 15.34
N ASP A 269 16.23 25.78 14.57
CA ASP A 269 16.81 26.07 13.26
C ASP A 269 16.46 24.94 12.27
N GLU A 270 15.52 25.22 11.40
CA GLU A 270 15.04 24.26 10.41
C GLU A 270 16.10 24.02 9.31
N GLU A 271 16.85 25.05 8.91
CA GLU A 271 17.88 24.92 7.87
C GLU A 271 19.03 24.02 8.34
N ALA A 272 19.49 24.24 9.58
CA ALA A 272 20.51 23.39 10.19
C ALA A 272 20.02 21.94 10.34
N ALA A 273 18.75 21.72 10.68
CA ALA A 273 18.16 20.39 10.77
C ALA A 273 18.06 19.71 9.42
N ILE A 274 17.67 20.44 8.37
CA ILE A 274 17.66 19.95 6.99
C ILE A 274 19.07 19.58 6.53
N HIS A 275 20.05 20.43 6.81
CA HIS A 275 21.46 20.15 6.51
C HIS A 275 21.89 18.85 7.19
N LEU A 276 21.61 18.70 8.49
CA LEU A 276 21.94 17.48 9.25
C LEU A 276 21.30 16.23 8.63
N MET A 277 20.00 16.25 8.30
CA MET A 277 19.33 15.13 7.64
C MET A 277 19.96 14.78 6.27
N ASN A 278 20.43 15.78 5.54
CA ASN A 278 21.08 15.56 4.25
C ASN A 278 22.47 14.93 4.37
N THR A 279 23.11 14.96 5.54
CA THR A 279 24.44 14.33 5.75
C THR A 279 24.40 12.81 5.97
N VAL A 280 23.22 12.21 6.13
CA VAL A 280 23.09 10.74 6.35
C VAL A 280 22.67 10.01 5.09
N PHE A 281 21.52 10.28 4.54
CA PHE A 281 21.09 9.80 3.21
C PHE A 281 20.05 10.78 2.70
N SER A 282 20.30 11.38 1.55
CA SER A 282 19.36 12.35 0.99
C SER A 282 19.33 12.26 -0.53
N ARG A 283 18.14 12.00 -1.05
CA ARG A 283 17.76 12.47 -2.39
C ARG A 283 17.24 13.90 -2.29
N GLU A 284 17.05 14.57 -3.42
CA GLU A 284 16.22 15.78 -3.38
C GLU A 284 14.89 15.46 -2.71
N ALA A 285 14.45 16.36 -1.84
CA ALA A 285 13.25 16.17 -1.05
C ALA A 285 12.23 17.27 -1.29
N ALA A 286 10.94 16.92 -1.15
CA ALA A 286 9.81 17.83 -1.33
C ALA A 286 8.68 17.46 -0.37
N CYS A 287 7.72 18.37 -0.18
CA CYS A 287 6.47 18.09 0.52
C CYS A 287 5.49 17.23 -0.30
N SER A 288 5.84 16.94 -1.57
CA SER A 288 5.07 16.12 -2.49
C SER A 288 3.61 16.57 -2.62
N TYR A 289 2.65 15.66 -2.50
CA TYR A 289 1.21 15.91 -2.72
C TYR A 289 0.52 16.66 -1.57
N LEU A 290 1.19 16.86 -0.43
CA LEU A 290 0.57 17.47 0.77
C LEU A 290 0.07 18.89 0.52
N ILE A 291 0.75 19.66 -0.33
CA ILE A 291 0.37 21.05 -0.65
C ILE A 291 -0.01 21.12 -2.12
N LYS A 292 -1.28 21.41 -2.41
CA LYS A 292 -1.75 21.69 -3.77
C LYS A 292 -1.54 23.18 -4.10
N GLU A 293 -1.02 23.49 -5.30
CA GLU A 293 -1.14 24.84 -5.85
C GLU A 293 -2.63 25.12 -6.12
N ASN A 294 -3.24 25.95 -5.29
CA ASN A 294 -4.52 26.55 -5.65
C ASN A 294 -4.30 27.49 -6.83
N GLY A 295 -4.91 27.21 -7.97
CA GLY A 295 -4.79 27.98 -9.21
C GLY A 295 -5.28 29.43 -9.19
N GLN A 296 -5.37 30.07 -8.03
CA GLN A 296 -5.66 31.49 -7.86
C GLN A 296 -4.43 32.21 -7.28
N ARG A 297 -3.62 32.75 -8.19
CA ARG A 297 -2.60 33.74 -7.90
C ARG A 297 -3.26 35.07 -7.46
N ASN A 298 -3.66 35.21 -6.20
CA ASN A 298 -3.99 36.49 -5.58
C ASN A 298 -3.75 36.43 -4.08
N SER A 299 -2.50 36.28 -3.65
CA SER A 299 -2.08 36.77 -2.34
C SER A 299 -0.60 37.12 -2.39
N LYS A 300 -0.26 38.31 -1.89
CA LYS A 300 1.11 38.86 -1.83
C LYS A 300 1.96 38.20 -0.74
N THR A 301 1.54 37.09 -0.18
CA THR A 301 2.33 36.22 0.68
C THR A 301 2.68 35.00 -0.14
N ALA A 302 3.93 34.90 -0.58
CA ALA A 302 4.48 33.69 -1.19
C ALA A 302 4.33 32.55 -0.16
N ASP A 303 3.37 31.64 -0.39
CA ASP A 303 3.27 30.40 0.37
C ASP A 303 4.55 29.60 0.12
N ILE A 304 5.44 29.66 1.11
CA ILE A 304 6.69 28.91 1.14
C ILE A 304 6.31 27.43 1.20
N GLY A 305 6.34 26.73 0.06
CA GLY A 305 6.22 25.28 0.05
C GLY A 305 5.25 24.61 -0.93
N ALA A 306 4.45 25.38 -1.69
CA ALA A 306 3.62 24.74 -2.73
C ALA A 306 4.51 24.11 -3.83
N VAL A 307 4.49 22.78 -3.92
CA VAL A 307 5.26 22.02 -4.91
C VAL A 307 4.46 21.93 -6.20
N LYS A 308 5.02 22.44 -7.30
CA LYS A 308 4.45 22.22 -8.63
C LYS A 308 4.48 20.74 -8.97
N GLN A 309 3.46 20.25 -9.65
CA GLN A 309 3.44 18.87 -10.16
C GLN A 309 4.68 18.56 -11.04
N SER A 310 5.27 19.58 -11.68
CA SER A 310 6.53 19.50 -12.42
C SER A 310 7.79 19.32 -11.56
N ASP A 311 7.71 19.45 -10.24
CA ASP A 311 8.86 19.40 -9.33
C ASP A 311 8.87 18.15 -8.43
N MET A 312 7.99 17.19 -8.69
CA MET A 312 7.87 15.98 -7.86
C MET A 312 8.93 14.92 -8.15
N ILE A 313 9.55 14.95 -9.33
CA ILE A 313 10.61 14.02 -9.72
C ILE A 313 11.98 14.70 -9.76
N ASN A 314 13.04 13.89 -9.63
CA ASN A 314 14.40 14.30 -9.98
C ASN A 314 14.87 13.51 -11.23
N PRO A 315 14.75 14.09 -12.44
CA PRO A 315 15.12 13.41 -13.66
C PRO A 315 16.64 13.34 -13.90
N SER A 316 17.44 14.08 -13.11
CA SER A 316 18.88 14.19 -13.33
C SER A 316 19.69 13.12 -12.59
N TYR A 317 19.28 12.74 -11.36
CA TYR A 317 20.01 11.78 -10.55
C TYR A 317 19.09 11.03 -9.57
N PRO A 318 19.07 9.68 -9.57
CA PRO A 318 18.08 8.89 -8.82
C PRO A 318 18.56 8.48 -7.42
N ALA A 319 19.85 8.66 -7.11
CA ALA A 319 20.49 8.13 -5.92
C ALA A 319 20.74 9.21 -4.84
N ASN A 320 21.49 8.85 -3.81
CA ASN A 320 21.90 9.75 -2.74
C ASN A 320 22.78 10.88 -3.27
N ILE A 321 22.38 12.13 -3.07
CA ILE A 321 23.14 13.32 -3.46
C ILE A 321 24.02 13.79 -2.30
N GLY A 322 23.58 13.62 -1.05
CA GLY A 322 24.22 14.20 0.12
C GLY A 322 23.89 15.67 0.34
N SER A 323 24.59 16.29 1.26
CA SER A 323 24.48 17.72 1.57
C SER A 323 25.54 18.53 0.83
N TYR A 324 25.17 19.68 0.23
CA TYR A 324 26.14 20.54 -0.44
C TYR A 324 27.28 20.92 0.53
N ALA A 325 28.51 20.65 0.12
CA ALA A 325 29.70 20.83 0.96
C ALA A 325 30.78 21.73 0.32
N GLY A 326 30.61 22.18 -0.92
CA GLY A 326 31.54 23.14 -1.52
C GLY A 326 31.79 22.90 -3.01
N GLU A 327 32.92 23.42 -3.49
CA GLU A 327 33.33 23.35 -4.89
C GLU A 327 34.85 23.13 -5.04
N VAL A 328 35.23 22.56 -6.15
CA VAL A 328 36.65 22.40 -6.55
C VAL A 328 37.20 23.69 -7.11
N ILE A 329 38.22 24.25 -6.47
CA ILE A 329 38.95 25.42 -7.00
C ILE A 329 40.00 24.99 -8.04
N LYS A 330 40.76 23.94 -7.69
CA LYS A 330 41.86 23.44 -8.52
C LYS A 330 42.19 22.01 -8.17
N SER A 331 42.59 21.22 -9.16
CA SER A 331 43.05 19.85 -8.91
C SER A 331 44.42 19.63 -9.54
N GLY A 332 45.26 18.82 -8.91
CA GLY A 332 46.58 18.44 -9.39
C GLY A 332 46.89 16.98 -9.07
N LYS A 333 48.10 16.53 -9.41
CA LYS A 333 48.51 15.16 -9.13
C LYS A 333 48.66 14.96 -7.61
N GLY A 334 47.81 14.09 -7.01
CA GLY A 334 47.83 13.76 -5.60
C GLY A 334 47.02 14.70 -4.70
N TYR A 335 46.38 15.75 -5.20
CA TYR A 335 45.61 16.69 -4.39
C TYR A 335 44.46 17.37 -5.12
N VAL A 336 43.50 17.85 -4.36
CA VAL A 336 42.43 18.77 -4.79
C VAL A 336 42.35 19.95 -3.81
N ILE A 337 42.22 21.16 -4.35
CA ILE A 337 41.94 22.38 -3.56
C ILE A 337 40.45 22.63 -3.64
N ILE A 338 39.82 22.69 -2.49
CA ILE A 338 38.36 22.91 -2.35
C ILE A 338 38.07 24.20 -1.60
N ARG A 339 36.96 24.86 -1.94
CA ARG A 339 36.33 25.84 -1.08
C ARG A 339 35.16 25.15 -0.36
N ALA A 340 35.27 25.04 0.95
CA ALA A 340 34.20 24.45 1.75
C ALA A 340 32.95 25.32 1.76
N GLY A 341 31.80 24.74 1.48
CA GLY A 341 30.47 25.35 1.65
C GLY A 341 29.78 24.92 2.96
N ALA A 342 30.33 23.91 3.62
CA ALA A 342 29.89 23.40 4.92
C ALA A 342 31.09 22.84 5.70
N GLU A 343 30.83 22.35 6.92
CA GLU A 343 31.88 21.67 7.70
C GLU A 343 32.26 20.35 7.04
N ILE A 344 33.56 20.12 6.84
CA ILE A 344 34.13 18.87 6.29
C ILE A 344 35.22 18.39 7.24
N GLY A 345 35.18 17.14 7.64
CA GLY A 345 36.14 16.49 8.52
C GLY A 345 36.97 15.41 7.86
N VAL A 346 38.10 15.06 8.51
CA VAL A 346 38.84 13.85 8.14
C VAL A 346 37.98 12.62 8.37
N ARG A 347 38.01 11.65 7.44
CA ARG A 347 37.18 10.44 7.32
C ARG A 347 35.76 10.67 6.80
N ASP A 348 35.42 11.90 6.46
CA ASP A 348 34.17 12.15 5.73
C ASP A 348 34.22 11.53 4.33
N LEU A 349 33.05 11.17 3.80
CA LEU A 349 32.88 10.71 2.44
C LEU A 349 32.17 11.80 1.63
N LEU A 350 32.85 12.27 0.61
CA LEU A 350 32.35 13.29 -0.31
C LEU A 350 32.01 12.67 -1.66
N GLN A 351 31.11 13.33 -2.37
CA GLN A 351 30.72 13.04 -3.75
C GLN A 351 30.96 14.27 -4.60
N VAL A 352 31.64 14.10 -5.73
CA VAL A 352 32.04 15.21 -6.62
C VAL A 352 31.33 15.04 -7.96
N PHE A 353 30.50 16.04 -8.33
CA PHE A 353 29.80 16.10 -9.60
C PHE A 353 30.55 17.01 -10.55
N GLU A 354 31.14 16.44 -11.61
CA GLU A 354 31.84 17.17 -12.65
C GLU A 354 30.90 17.69 -13.76
N ASN A 355 29.87 16.91 -14.09
CA ASN A 355 28.77 17.25 -14.99
C ASN A 355 27.46 16.64 -14.44
N SER A 356 26.33 17.22 -14.82
CA SER A 356 25.01 16.72 -14.38
C SER A 356 24.59 15.37 -14.99
N ALA A 357 25.28 14.91 -16.02
CA ALA A 357 24.96 13.70 -16.76
C ALA A 357 25.90 12.51 -16.47
N GLU A 358 26.98 12.71 -15.71
CA GLU A 358 27.96 11.67 -15.40
C GLU A 358 27.75 11.14 -13.97
N GLU A 359 28.09 9.87 -13.74
CA GLU A 359 28.15 9.34 -12.40
C GLU A 359 29.15 10.11 -11.55
N PRO A 360 28.77 10.58 -10.35
CA PRO A 360 29.67 11.35 -9.50
C PRO A 360 30.80 10.49 -8.96
N ALA A 361 31.95 11.14 -8.75
CA ALA A 361 33.10 10.47 -8.17
C ALA A 361 33.09 10.53 -6.64
N LEU A 362 33.49 9.47 -5.98
CA LEU A 362 33.67 9.42 -4.52
C LEU A 362 35.06 9.95 -4.13
N LEU A 363 35.12 10.79 -3.08
CA LEU A 363 36.32 11.33 -2.48
C LEU A 363 36.31 11.05 -0.97
N HIS A 364 37.13 10.11 -0.51
CA HIS A 364 37.39 9.86 0.91
C HIS A 364 38.38 10.90 1.44
N VAL A 365 37.99 11.67 2.46
CA VAL A 365 38.85 12.70 3.07
C VAL A 365 39.88 12.04 3.98
N LYS A 366 41.04 11.70 3.43
CA LYS A 366 42.16 11.06 4.17
C LYS A 366 42.97 12.08 5.00
N SER A 367 43.13 13.31 4.46
CA SER A 367 43.81 14.40 5.16
C SER A 367 43.34 15.74 4.63
N ILE A 368 43.41 16.76 5.49
CA ILE A 368 43.08 18.14 5.16
C ILE A 368 44.26 19.03 5.55
N LYS A 369 44.64 19.96 4.68
CA LYS A 369 45.66 20.97 4.96
C LYS A 369 45.13 22.37 4.67
N VAL A 370 45.33 23.29 5.64
CA VAL A 370 45.04 24.72 5.50
C VAL A 370 46.34 25.44 5.78
N ASP A 371 46.75 26.35 4.89
CA ASP A 371 48.04 27.08 4.96
C ASP A 371 49.23 26.18 5.24
N GLY A 372 49.28 24.99 4.61
CA GLY A 372 50.35 24.00 4.76
C GLY A 372 50.31 23.16 6.03
N ARG A 373 49.41 23.44 6.98
CA ARG A 373 49.27 22.69 8.25
C ARG A 373 48.14 21.66 8.13
N ARG A 374 48.35 20.46 8.69
CA ARG A 374 47.31 19.45 8.80
C ARG A 374 46.26 19.85 9.84
N VAL A 375 45.01 19.73 9.50
CA VAL A 375 43.85 19.99 10.38
C VAL A 375 42.89 18.79 10.33
N PHE A 376 42.08 18.62 11.38
CA PHE A 376 41.09 17.54 11.44
C PHE A 376 39.77 17.90 10.75
N GLY A 377 39.50 19.17 10.51
CA GLY A 377 38.28 19.66 9.82
C GLY A 377 38.40 21.11 9.43
N ILE A 378 37.51 21.53 8.53
CA ILE A 378 37.36 22.89 7.99
C ILE A 378 35.90 23.33 8.08
N LYS A 379 35.68 24.64 8.07
CA LYS A 379 34.36 25.26 8.13
C LYS A 379 33.96 25.86 6.77
N ALA A 380 32.70 26.22 6.65
CA ALA A 380 32.23 26.97 5.50
C ALA A 380 33.06 28.23 5.25
N GLY A 381 33.48 28.44 4.00
CA GLY A 381 34.35 29.55 3.57
C GLY A 381 35.83 29.18 3.51
N ASP A 382 36.31 28.17 4.24
CA ASP A 382 37.71 27.78 4.24
C ASP A 382 38.15 27.22 2.90
N ILE A 383 39.39 27.51 2.53
CA ILE A 383 40.08 26.92 1.38
C ILE A 383 41.08 25.91 1.90
N ALA A 384 40.98 24.67 1.41
CA ALA A 384 41.80 23.57 1.90
C ALA A 384 42.30 22.67 0.80
N ILE A 385 43.43 22.01 1.06
CA ILE A 385 43.97 20.97 0.21
C ILE A 385 43.55 19.61 0.80
N VAL A 386 42.94 18.76 -0.02
CA VAL A 386 42.57 17.38 0.32
C VAL A 386 43.38 16.42 -0.54
N ASP A 387 43.98 15.42 0.06
CA ASP A 387 44.74 14.40 -0.67
C ASP A 387 43.78 13.49 -1.46
N THR A 388 44.10 13.26 -2.75
CA THR A 388 43.31 12.42 -3.63
C THR A 388 44.16 11.87 -4.80
N GLU A 389 43.82 10.70 -5.29
CA GLU A 389 44.48 10.09 -6.46
C GLU A 389 43.86 10.54 -7.78
N ARG A 390 42.58 10.97 -7.74
CA ARG A 390 41.83 11.43 -8.91
C ARG A 390 41.96 12.95 -9.08
N GLN A 391 41.99 13.39 -10.33
CA GLN A 391 41.87 14.80 -10.69
C GLN A 391 40.41 15.13 -11.00
N TYR A 392 39.98 16.31 -10.59
CA TYR A 392 38.63 16.82 -10.78
C TYR A 392 38.62 18.11 -11.57
N LYS A 393 37.50 18.36 -12.28
CA LYS A 393 37.32 19.61 -13.04
C LYS A 393 37.14 20.79 -12.06
N GLN A 394 37.72 21.95 -12.42
CA GLN A 394 37.46 23.18 -11.68
C GLN A 394 35.98 23.55 -11.74
N GLY A 395 35.41 24.00 -10.62
CA GLY A 395 34.00 24.31 -10.45
C GLY A 395 33.11 23.08 -10.22
N ALA A 396 33.68 21.86 -10.15
CA ALA A 396 32.91 20.66 -9.78
C ALA A 396 32.30 20.82 -8.39
N ARG A 397 31.01 20.46 -8.25
CA ARG A 397 30.27 20.59 -6.98
C ARG A 397 30.57 19.42 -6.07
N ILE A 398 30.77 19.72 -4.80
CA ILE A 398 31.07 18.73 -3.77
C ILE A 398 29.89 18.59 -2.82
N TYR A 399 29.52 17.35 -2.52
CA TYR A 399 28.46 17.02 -1.58
C TYR A 399 28.98 16.05 -0.52
N LEU A 400 28.58 16.24 0.73
CA LEU A 400 28.90 15.37 1.88
C LEU A 400 27.89 14.21 1.92
N LEU A 401 28.35 13.00 1.64
CA LEU A 401 27.53 11.78 1.68
C LEU A 401 27.46 11.16 3.08
N SER A 402 28.56 11.28 3.84
CA SER A 402 28.65 10.70 5.18
C SER A 402 29.62 11.49 6.02
N SER A 403 29.19 11.93 7.19
CA SER A 403 29.99 12.68 8.14
C SER A 403 30.44 11.80 9.30
N GLN A 404 31.76 11.76 9.56
CA GLN A 404 32.32 11.06 10.71
C GLN A 404 31.81 11.63 12.03
N LYS A 405 31.72 12.95 12.12
CA LYS A 405 31.19 13.67 13.28
C LYS A 405 29.74 13.26 13.61
N VAL A 406 28.89 13.16 12.58
CA VAL A 406 27.49 12.72 12.73
C VAL A 406 27.42 11.27 13.18
N LYS A 407 28.25 10.39 12.62
CA LYS A 407 28.35 8.99 13.07
C LYS A 407 28.71 8.88 14.53
N GLU A 408 29.69 9.67 15.00
CA GLU A 408 30.11 9.66 16.40
C GLU A 408 29.04 10.18 17.37
N ILE A 409 28.31 11.24 16.97
CA ILE A 409 27.24 11.85 17.80
C ILE A 409 26.04 10.90 17.91
N PHE A 410 25.67 10.26 16.80
CA PHE A 410 24.45 9.45 16.69
C PHE A 410 24.72 7.95 16.71
N ALA A 411 25.92 7.53 17.10
CA ALA A 411 26.26 6.10 17.25
C ALA A 411 25.27 5.41 18.21
N PRO A 412 24.60 4.32 17.77
CA PRO A 412 23.66 3.63 18.62
C PRO A 412 24.35 2.99 19.83
N LYS A 413 23.77 3.16 21.01
CA LYS A 413 24.30 2.58 22.27
C LYS A 413 23.69 1.19 22.47
N VAL A 414 24.28 0.19 21.86
CA VAL A 414 23.82 -1.20 21.99
C VAL A 414 24.21 -1.76 23.36
N PRO A 415 23.25 -2.20 24.20
CA PRO A 415 23.57 -2.80 25.51
C PRO A 415 24.30 -4.13 25.35
N LYS A 416 25.28 -4.40 26.20
CA LYS A 416 26.08 -5.64 26.21
C LYS A 416 25.24 -6.89 26.50
N LYS A 417 24.16 -6.76 27.27
CA LYS A 417 23.22 -7.85 27.60
C LYS A 417 21.80 -7.36 27.38
N LEU A 418 21.04 -8.11 26.62
CA LEU A 418 19.62 -7.88 26.36
C LEU A 418 18.79 -8.98 27.00
N ALA A 419 17.76 -8.59 27.72
CA ALA A 419 16.74 -9.53 28.19
C ALA A 419 15.80 -9.88 27.04
N THR A 420 15.31 -11.09 27.00
CA THR A 420 14.22 -11.51 26.12
C THR A 420 12.87 -11.17 26.74
N SER A 421 11.85 -11.00 25.93
CA SER A 421 10.45 -10.91 26.39
C SER A 421 10.06 -12.25 26.99
N LYS A 422 9.46 -12.20 28.18
CA LYS A 422 8.96 -13.38 28.88
C LYS A 422 7.46 -13.37 28.88
N MET A 423 6.86 -14.55 28.84
CA MET A 423 5.41 -14.72 28.90
C MET A 423 4.93 -14.56 30.34
N PRO A 424 3.92 -13.73 30.61
CA PRO A 424 3.35 -13.62 31.94
C PRO A 424 2.65 -14.92 32.35
N VAL A 425 2.89 -15.36 33.58
CA VAL A 425 2.24 -16.49 34.21
C VAL A 425 1.68 -16.07 35.58
N ASP A 426 0.39 -16.35 35.79
CA ASP A 426 -0.24 -16.25 37.09
C ASP A 426 -0.16 -17.59 37.80
N LEU A 427 0.13 -17.58 39.09
CA LEU A 427 0.21 -18.77 39.94
C LEU A 427 -0.86 -18.77 40.97
N GLU A 428 -1.56 -19.91 41.13
CA GLU A 428 -2.41 -20.27 42.28
C GLU A 428 -1.67 -21.35 43.05
N ILE A 429 -1.35 -21.08 44.31
CA ILE A 429 -0.63 -22.02 45.18
C ILE A 429 -1.49 -22.32 46.42
N LYS A 430 -1.81 -23.59 46.64
CA LYS A 430 -2.54 -24.05 47.80
C LYS A 430 -1.65 -24.95 48.67
N ILE A 431 -1.44 -24.55 49.91
CA ILE A 431 -0.57 -25.25 50.86
C ILE A 431 -1.45 -25.87 51.96
N ARG A 432 -1.44 -27.21 52.06
CA ARG A 432 -2.09 -28.02 53.10
C ARG A 432 -1.02 -28.80 53.86
N SER A 433 -1.41 -29.39 54.98
CA SER A 433 -0.49 -30.15 55.86
C SER A 433 0.17 -31.34 55.16
N ASP A 434 -0.42 -31.88 54.11
CA ASP A 434 0.02 -33.09 53.39
C ASP A 434 0.34 -32.88 51.90
N ASN A 435 0.02 -31.68 51.38
CA ASN A 435 0.11 -31.41 49.94
C ASN A 435 0.36 -29.93 49.65
N ILE A 436 1.12 -29.66 48.60
CA ILE A 436 1.22 -28.34 47.95
C ILE A 436 0.75 -28.47 46.50
N GLU A 437 -0.39 -27.83 46.18
CA GLU A 437 -0.93 -27.74 44.83
C GLU A 437 -0.46 -26.44 44.19
N ILE A 438 0.07 -26.52 42.95
CA ILE A 438 0.47 -25.34 42.13
C ILE A 438 -0.24 -25.40 40.82
N LYS A 439 -0.93 -24.31 40.46
CA LYS A 439 -1.53 -24.14 39.16
C LYS A 439 -0.98 -22.86 38.50
N GLY A 440 -0.37 -23.01 37.34
CA GLY A 440 0.11 -21.91 36.51
C GLY A 440 -0.87 -21.64 35.37
N ILE A 441 -1.11 -20.38 35.10
CA ILE A 441 -2.08 -19.92 34.10
C ILE A 441 -1.36 -18.89 33.22
N THR A 442 -1.30 -19.18 31.92
CA THR A 442 -0.94 -18.20 30.89
C THR A 442 -2.17 -17.86 30.05
N LYS A 443 -2.05 -17.01 29.08
CA LYS A 443 -3.16 -16.58 28.21
C LYS A 443 -3.92 -17.75 27.55
N HIS A 444 -3.22 -18.82 27.18
CA HIS A 444 -3.79 -19.93 26.40
C HIS A 444 -3.61 -21.30 27.06
N PHE A 445 -2.87 -21.39 28.14
CA PHE A 445 -2.51 -22.65 28.73
C PHE A 445 -2.61 -22.59 30.26
N SER A 446 -3.08 -23.66 30.86
CA SER A 446 -3.07 -23.85 32.32
C SER A 446 -2.66 -25.26 32.66
N PHE A 447 -1.86 -25.40 33.71
CA PHE A 447 -1.41 -26.70 34.20
C PHE A 447 -1.37 -26.70 35.73
N SER A 448 -1.88 -27.77 36.34
CA SER A 448 -1.87 -27.98 37.79
C SER A 448 -1.08 -29.20 38.13
N ARG A 449 -0.38 -29.14 39.26
CA ARG A 449 0.39 -30.26 39.79
C ARG A 449 0.38 -30.26 41.31
N ASP A 450 0.25 -31.46 41.88
CA ASP A 450 0.29 -31.74 43.31
C ASP A 450 1.66 -32.26 43.73
N TYR A 451 2.09 -31.77 44.89
CA TYR A 451 3.35 -32.19 45.55
C TYR A 451 3.03 -32.72 46.93
N PRO A 452 3.03 -34.06 47.12
CA PRO A 452 2.86 -34.65 48.44
C PRO A 452 4.03 -34.30 49.36
N VAL A 453 3.77 -33.51 50.40
CA VAL A 453 4.74 -33.03 51.34
C VAL A 453 4.15 -33.00 52.72
N LYS A 454 4.74 -33.65 53.69
CA LYS A 454 4.27 -33.57 55.11
C LYS A 454 4.85 -32.28 55.71
N LEU A 455 3.97 -31.37 56.05
CA LEU A 455 4.31 -30.08 56.64
C LEU A 455 3.91 -30.07 58.13
N GLU A 456 4.82 -29.51 58.93
CA GLU A 456 4.58 -29.37 60.38
C GLU A 456 4.03 -27.98 60.70
N LYS A 457 3.32 -27.92 61.84
CA LYS A 457 2.83 -26.66 62.37
C LYS A 457 4.05 -25.79 62.81
N GLY A 458 4.10 -24.53 62.34
CA GLY A 458 5.18 -23.62 62.71
C GLY A 458 5.08 -23.21 64.17
N ILE A 459 6.10 -23.62 64.98
CA ILE A 459 6.14 -23.33 66.42
C ILE A 459 6.71 -21.93 66.70
N HIS A 460 7.70 -21.49 65.89
CA HIS A 460 8.39 -20.19 66.01
C HIS A 460 8.36 -19.33 64.75
N ARG A 461 8.07 -19.90 63.58
CA ARG A 461 7.93 -19.22 62.31
C ARG A 461 6.86 -19.91 61.49
N THR A 462 5.98 -19.14 60.90
CA THR A 462 5.06 -19.56 59.82
C THR A 462 5.63 -19.14 58.48
N THR A 463 5.18 -19.80 57.40
CA THR A 463 5.55 -19.38 56.01
C THR A 463 4.82 -18.13 55.68
N GLU A 464 5.54 -17.05 55.44
CA GLU A 464 4.98 -15.76 55.03
C GLU A 464 4.75 -15.75 53.53
N MET A 465 3.64 -15.09 53.08
CA MET A 465 3.32 -14.94 51.65
C MET A 465 4.44 -14.27 50.84
N GLU A 466 5.16 -13.34 51.48
CA GLU A 466 6.33 -12.66 50.88
C GLU A 466 7.43 -13.64 50.48
N ASN A 467 7.72 -14.61 51.29
CA ASN A 467 8.78 -15.61 51.00
C ASN A 467 8.38 -16.54 49.86
N ILE A 468 7.09 -16.87 49.73
CA ILE A 468 6.57 -17.65 48.60
C ILE A 468 6.68 -16.82 47.30
N LYS A 469 6.25 -15.56 47.32
CA LYS A 469 6.34 -14.64 46.20
C LYS A 469 7.76 -14.42 45.73
N GLU A 470 8.67 -14.19 46.64
CA GLU A 470 10.11 -14.03 46.31
C GLU A 470 10.70 -15.33 45.76
N CYS A 471 10.36 -16.48 46.31
CA CYS A 471 10.79 -17.76 45.80
C CYS A 471 10.31 -18.01 44.38
N PHE A 472 9.00 -17.93 44.12
CA PHE A 472 8.40 -18.21 42.84
C PHE A 472 8.62 -17.10 41.82
N GLY A 473 8.98 -15.90 42.23
CA GLY A 473 9.43 -14.83 41.32
C GLY A 473 10.80 -15.08 40.65
N ARG A 474 11.59 -16.04 41.17
CA ARG A 474 12.93 -16.36 40.60
C ARG A 474 12.84 -17.43 39.51
N LEU A 475 12.27 -17.09 38.35
CA LEU A 475 12.05 -18.03 37.24
C LEU A 475 13.26 -18.28 36.35
N GLY A 476 14.39 -17.58 36.58
CA GLY A 476 15.66 -17.83 35.90
C GLY A 476 15.59 -17.70 34.36
N GLU A 477 16.07 -18.73 33.66
CA GLU A 477 16.12 -18.78 32.18
C GLU A 477 14.83 -19.32 31.55
N THR A 478 13.77 -19.60 32.35
CA THR A 478 12.49 -20.02 31.78
C THR A 478 11.88 -18.92 30.88
N PRO A 479 11.05 -19.28 29.89
CA PRO A 479 10.38 -18.31 29.03
C PRO A 479 9.27 -17.52 29.74
N PHE A 480 9.11 -17.69 31.05
CA PHE A 480 8.03 -17.11 31.84
C PHE A 480 8.53 -16.04 32.80
N GLU A 481 7.63 -15.07 33.10
CA GLU A 481 7.77 -14.11 34.21
C GLU A 481 6.51 -14.13 35.06
N LEU A 482 6.68 -14.00 36.39
CA LEU A 482 5.58 -14.00 37.32
C LEU A 482 4.76 -12.71 37.16
N ALA A 483 3.50 -12.82 36.70
CA ALA A 483 2.56 -11.71 36.60
C ALA A 483 1.81 -11.51 37.91
N GLY A 484 1.28 -12.57 38.46
CA GLY A 484 0.54 -12.58 39.73
C GLY A 484 0.75 -13.89 40.49
N ILE A 485 0.51 -13.86 41.82
CA ILE A 485 0.53 -15.04 42.66
C ILE A 485 -0.62 -14.94 43.68
N HIS A 486 -1.42 -15.96 43.72
CA HIS A 486 -2.46 -16.14 44.72
C HIS A 486 -2.09 -17.35 45.57
N THR A 487 -2.03 -17.18 46.89
CA THR A 487 -1.63 -18.25 47.82
C THR A 487 -2.68 -18.46 48.88
N GLU A 488 -3.10 -19.72 49.06
CA GLU A 488 -3.97 -20.17 50.16
C GLU A 488 -3.19 -21.11 51.06
N ILE A 489 -3.10 -20.81 52.37
CA ILE A 489 -2.39 -21.65 53.35
C ILE A 489 -3.43 -22.12 54.39
N SER A 490 -3.60 -23.44 54.49
CA SER A 490 -4.57 -24.05 55.44
C SER A 490 -3.91 -24.26 56.80
N GLY A 491 -3.98 -23.25 57.68
CA GLY A 491 -3.41 -23.26 59.01
C GLY A 491 -2.05 -22.62 59.17
N GLU A 492 -1.45 -22.75 60.35
CA GLU A 492 -0.12 -22.20 60.68
C GLU A 492 0.99 -23.17 60.25
N LEU A 493 1.23 -23.29 58.98
CA LEU A 493 2.21 -24.25 58.45
C LEU A 493 3.56 -23.59 58.18
N PHE A 494 4.66 -24.36 58.36
CA PHE A 494 6.01 -23.97 57.97
C PHE A 494 6.48 -24.78 56.76
N VAL A 495 6.84 -24.09 55.66
CA VAL A 495 7.44 -24.68 54.47
C VAL A 495 8.93 -24.22 54.37
N PRO A 496 9.89 -25.14 54.47
CA PRO A 496 11.29 -24.78 54.28
C PRO A 496 11.51 -24.17 52.89
N LEU A 497 12.35 -23.11 52.81
CA LEU A 497 12.70 -22.46 51.53
C LEU A 497 13.42 -23.42 50.55
N SER A 498 14.10 -24.46 51.06
CA SER A 498 14.69 -25.52 50.22
C SER A 498 13.61 -26.30 49.49
N VAL A 499 12.54 -26.66 50.17
CA VAL A 499 11.39 -27.40 49.61
C VAL A 499 10.68 -26.53 48.58
N LEU A 500 10.40 -25.27 48.89
CA LEU A 500 9.80 -24.34 47.95
C LEU A 500 10.65 -24.15 46.65
N ASN A 501 11.98 -24.06 46.83
CA ASN A 501 12.87 -23.93 45.71
C ASN A 501 12.98 -25.19 44.83
N GLU A 502 12.92 -26.38 45.46
CA GLU A 502 12.89 -27.65 44.73
C GLU A 502 11.62 -27.82 43.94
N ILE A 503 10.47 -27.61 44.60
CA ILE A 503 9.12 -27.65 43.97
C ILE A 503 9.06 -26.64 42.82
N ARG A 504 9.50 -25.39 43.02
CA ARG A 504 9.50 -24.40 41.95
C ARG A 504 10.29 -24.87 40.73
N ARG A 505 11.49 -25.44 40.91
CA ARG A 505 12.35 -25.89 39.78
C ARG A 505 11.68 -27.04 39.05
N ASP A 506 11.19 -28.04 39.75
CA ASP A 506 10.48 -29.16 39.15
C ASP A 506 9.19 -28.73 38.48
N TYR A 507 8.39 -27.88 39.14
CA TYR A 507 7.15 -27.37 38.54
C TYR A 507 7.42 -26.63 37.22
N PHE A 508 8.33 -25.67 37.18
CA PHE A 508 8.57 -24.89 35.97
C PHE A 508 9.30 -25.66 34.87
N GLN A 509 10.05 -26.70 35.20
CA GLN A 509 10.56 -27.63 34.20
C GLN A 509 9.39 -28.33 33.48
N ILE A 510 8.47 -28.95 34.24
CA ILE A 510 7.34 -29.70 33.71
C ILE A 510 6.34 -28.75 33.03
N PHE A 511 6.05 -27.61 33.67
CA PHE A 511 5.19 -26.58 33.09
C PHE A 511 5.69 -26.14 31.71
N SER A 512 7.01 -25.96 31.54
CA SER A 512 7.61 -25.60 30.26
C SER A 512 7.50 -26.71 29.22
N GLU A 513 7.61 -27.99 29.62
CA GLU A 513 7.44 -29.16 28.73
C GLU A 513 5.99 -29.29 28.25
N GLU A 514 5.03 -29.22 29.18
CA GLU A 514 3.60 -29.32 28.86
C GLU A 514 3.11 -28.12 28.05
N TRP A 515 3.62 -26.91 28.34
CA TRP A 515 3.36 -25.72 27.52
C TRP A 515 3.87 -25.89 26.08
N ARG A 516 5.07 -26.47 25.86
CA ARG A 516 5.58 -26.73 24.50
C ARG A 516 4.67 -27.70 23.73
N LYS A 517 4.24 -28.79 24.40
CA LYS A 517 3.31 -29.76 23.78
C LYS A 517 1.96 -29.10 23.42
N ASP A 518 1.45 -28.24 24.28
CA ASP A 518 0.21 -27.52 24.01
C ASP A 518 0.37 -26.52 22.86
N ARG A 519 1.50 -25.82 22.81
CA ARG A 519 1.87 -24.92 21.72
C ARG A 519 1.93 -25.65 20.36
N GLU A 520 2.61 -26.80 20.32
CA GLU A 520 2.69 -27.65 19.13
C GLU A 520 1.30 -28.10 18.68
N ARG A 521 0.49 -28.62 19.59
CA ARG A 521 -0.89 -29.04 19.33
C ARG A 521 -1.75 -27.88 18.79
N ARG A 522 -1.62 -26.69 19.36
CA ARG A 522 -2.32 -25.48 18.89
C ARG A 522 -1.90 -25.12 17.48
N CYS A 523 -0.62 -25.18 17.18
CA CYS A 523 -0.07 -24.93 15.86
C CYS A 523 -0.64 -25.93 14.82
N GLU A 524 -0.60 -27.23 15.13
CA GLU A 524 -1.16 -28.29 14.28
C GLU A 524 -2.67 -28.12 14.04
N ASN A 525 -3.43 -27.78 15.08
CA ASN A 525 -4.88 -27.54 14.96
C ASN A 525 -5.19 -26.37 14.01
N ILE A 526 -4.42 -25.28 14.06
CA ILE A 526 -4.60 -24.14 13.16
C ILE A 526 -4.22 -24.52 11.73
N LYS A 527 -3.11 -25.25 11.51
CA LYS A 527 -2.72 -25.74 10.20
C LYS A 527 -3.80 -26.67 9.60
N LYS A 528 -4.34 -27.56 10.41
CA LYS A 528 -5.46 -28.42 10.00
C LYS A 528 -6.70 -27.59 9.63
N TRP A 529 -7.04 -26.58 10.42
CA TRP A 529 -8.14 -25.68 10.11
C TRP A 529 -7.92 -24.95 8.76
N ILE A 530 -6.69 -24.52 8.43
CA ILE A 530 -6.36 -23.95 7.12
C ILE A 530 -6.62 -24.98 6.01
N GLN A 531 -6.15 -26.23 6.17
CA GLN A 531 -6.37 -27.29 5.21
C GLN A 531 -7.86 -27.56 4.97
N GLU A 532 -8.65 -27.63 6.06
CA GLU A 532 -10.11 -27.78 5.99
C GLU A 532 -10.75 -26.62 5.22
N LYS A 533 -10.31 -25.37 5.46
CA LYS A 533 -10.79 -24.20 4.74
C LYS A 533 -10.40 -24.20 3.26
N CYS A 534 -9.21 -24.66 2.92
CA CYS A 534 -8.79 -24.83 1.53
C CYS A 534 -9.62 -25.90 0.80
N ILE A 535 -9.97 -27.00 1.50
CA ILE A 535 -10.86 -28.05 0.97
C ILE A 535 -12.29 -27.50 0.81
N GLU A 536 -12.80 -26.78 1.82
CA GLU A 536 -14.09 -26.11 1.74
C GLU A 536 -14.17 -25.18 0.54
N TYR A 537 -13.15 -24.35 0.30
CA TYR A 537 -13.06 -23.48 -0.86
C TYR A 537 -13.15 -24.25 -2.18
N SER A 538 -12.41 -25.36 -2.31
CA SER A 538 -12.42 -26.21 -3.51
C SER A 538 -13.71 -27.01 -3.67
N SER A 539 -14.39 -27.40 -2.58
CA SER A 539 -15.61 -28.21 -2.60
C SER A 539 -16.89 -27.41 -2.83
N LEU A 540 -16.86 -26.08 -2.63
CA LEU A 540 -18.01 -25.21 -2.94
C LEU A 540 -18.46 -25.30 -4.41
N ASP A 541 -17.56 -25.69 -5.31
CA ASP A 541 -17.87 -25.98 -6.71
C ASP A 541 -18.80 -27.18 -6.91
N SER A 542 -18.72 -28.19 -6.06
CA SER A 542 -19.55 -29.40 -6.17
C SER A 542 -20.96 -29.23 -5.59
N GLN A 543 -21.14 -28.30 -4.65
CA GLN A 543 -22.44 -28.00 -4.04
C GLN A 543 -23.31 -27.06 -4.89
N LEU A 544 -22.69 -26.21 -5.75
CA LEU A 544 -23.42 -25.35 -6.68
C LEU A 544 -23.89 -26.08 -7.93
N SER A 545 -23.37 -27.28 -8.19
CA SER A 545 -23.73 -28.13 -9.36
C SER A 545 -24.70 -29.28 -9.03
N GLY A 546 -25.07 -29.52 -7.78
CA GLY A 546 -25.93 -30.65 -7.38
C GLY A 546 -26.70 -30.41 -6.09
N GLU A 547 -27.99 -30.67 -6.14
CA GLU A 547 -28.99 -30.60 -5.10
C GLU A 547 -28.48 -30.98 -3.69
N SER A 548 -28.49 -30.05 -2.74
CA SER A 548 -29.02 -30.17 -1.38
C SER A 548 -28.73 -28.94 -0.51
N SER A 549 -29.79 -28.43 0.04
CA SER A 549 -29.88 -27.25 0.89
C SER A 549 -29.25 -27.49 2.27
N ILE A 550 -28.28 -26.64 2.66
CA ILE A 550 -28.00 -26.32 4.04
C ILE A 550 -28.04 -24.81 4.17
N SER A 551 -29.07 -24.32 4.87
CA SER A 551 -29.30 -22.92 5.18
C SER A 551 -28.31 -22.45 6.24
N ILE A 552 -27.34 -21.62 5.86
CA ILE A 552 -26.63 -20.73 6.79
C ILE A 552 -27.26 -19.36 6.63
N SER A 553 -27.90 -18.89 7.70
CA SER A 553 -28.56 -17.60 7.80
C SER A 553 -27.52 -16.47 7.83
N ILE A 554 -27.19 -15.97 6.68
CA ILE A 554 -26.61 -14.64 6.46
C ILE A 554 -27.47 -14.03 5.37
N ASN A 555 -28.16 -12.93 5.64
CA ASN A 555 -29.22 -12.29 4.81
C ASN A 555 -29.58 -13.07 3.53
N PRO A 556 -30.84 -13.50 3.34
CA PRO A 556 -31.15 -14.57 2.41
C PRO A 556 -30.55 -14.30 1.04
N PRO A 557 -29.85 -15.30 0.44
CA PRO A 557 -29.62 -15.26 -0.98
C PRO A 557 -31.02 -15.21 -1.62
N LEU A 558 -31.18 -14.35 -2.60
CA LEU A 558 -32.36 -14.33 -3.48
C LEU A 558 -32.74 -15.77 -3.80
N GLU A 559 -34.00 -16.09 -3.57
CA GLU A 559 -34.57 -17.41 -3.84
C GLU A 559 -34.11 -17.93 -5.20
N LYS A 560 -34.04 -19.26 -5.33
CA LYS A 560 -33.87 -20.02 -6.59
C LYS A 560 -34.97 -19.66 -7.61
N GLY A 561 -34.96 -18.43 -8.08
CA GLY A 561 -35.75 -17.94 -9.17
C GLY A 561 -34.78 -17.31 -10.15
N ASP A 562 -34.65 -17.90 -11.30
CA ASP A 562 -33.97 -17.38 -12.49
C ASP A 562 -32.44 -17.51 -12.59
N TRP A 563 -31.86 -18.65 -12.24
CA TRP A 563 -30.84 -19.21 -13.13
C TRP A 563 -31.55 -19.86 -14.31
N GLY A 564 -32.52 -19.15 -14.92
CA GLY A 564 -33.11 -19.51 -16.18
C GLY A 564 -31.99 -19.70 -17.18
N ASP A 565 -32.03 -20.83 -17.91
CA ASP A 565 -31.19 -21.23 -19.03
C ASP A 565 -30.56 -20.06 -19.80
N LEU A 566 -29.57 -19.38 -19.19
CA LEU A 566 -28.61 -18.56 -19.90
C LEU A 566 -27.65 -19.53 -20.62
N LYS A 567 -28.16 -20.20 -21.64
CA LYS A 567 -27.40 -20.74 -22.73
C LYS A 567 -26.81 -19.59 -23.56
N GLY A 568 -25.86 -18.84 -22.96
CA GLY A 568 -24.78 -18.29 -23.75
C GLY A 568 -24.00 -19.50 -24.21
N ASP A 569 -24.06 -19.83 -25.46
CA ASP A 569 -23.46 -20.99 -26.05
C ASP A 569 -22.02 -21.12 -25.53
N LEU A 570 -21.85 -22.05 -24.59
CA LEU A 570 -20.58 -22.69 -24.35
C LEU A 570 -20.14 -23.17 -25.74
N GLY A 571 -19.05 -22.61 -26.28
CA GLY A 571 -18.39 -23.28 -27.38
C GLY A 571 -18.24 -24.75 -27.00
N ASP A 572 -18.10 -25.66 -27.90
CA ASP A 572 -18.05 -27.13 -27.67
C ASP A 572 -17.19 -27.59 -26.50
N ASP A 573 -16.36 -26.69 -25.94
CA ASP A 573 -15.40 -26.87 -24.84
C ASP A 573 -15.90 -26.44 -23.44
N GLY A 574 -17.11 -25.93 -23.27
CA GLY A 574 -17.66 -25.51 -21.98
C GLY A 574 -17.01 -24.24 -21.37
N ILE A 575 -16.41 -23.39 -22.20
CA ILE A 575 -15.67 -22.18 -21.79
C ILE A 575 -16.62 -20.97 -21.70
N ARG A 576 -16.48 -20.15 -20.65
CA ARG A 576 -17.14 -18.85 -20.54
C ARG A 576 -16.11 -17.73 -20.75
N LEU A 577 -16.29 -16.94 -21.81
CA LEU A 577 -15.41 -15.83 -22.16
C LEU A 577 -16.02 -14.51 -21.74
N SER A 578 -15.36 -13.78 -20.85
CA SER A 578 -15.74 -12.42 -20.45
C SER A 578 -14.85 -11.39 -21.12
N LEU A 579 -15.36 -10.17 -21.28
CA LEU A 579 -14.69 -9.05 -21.92
C LEU A 579 -14.69 -7.83 -21.03
N LYS A 580 -13.55 -7.16 -20.86
CA LYS A 580 -13.45 -5.84 -20.20
C LYS A 580 -13.00 -4.78 -21.19
N ILE A 581 -13.69 -3.65 -21.24
CA ILE A 581 -13.43 -2.55 -22.17
C ILE A 581 -13.48 -1.19 -21.47
N ASP A 582 -12.69 -0.25 -21.95
CA ASP A 582 -12.73 1.17 -21.57
C ASP A 582 -13.39 2.06 -22.61
N LYS A 583 -13.66 1.58 -23.83
CA LYS A 583 -14.31 2.31 -24.92
C LYS A 583 -15.49 1.52 -25.48
N LEU A 584 -16.69 2.11 -25.42
CA LEU A 584 -17.93 1.46 -25.90
C LEU A 584 -17.91 1.10 -27.38
N GLN A 585 -17.21 1.88 -28.22
CA GLN A 585 -17.11 1.63 -29.65
C GLN A 585 -16.55 0.25 -30.02
N TYR A 586 -15.76 -0.38 -29.13
CA TYR A 586 -15.23 -1.73 -29.37
C TYR A 586 -16.33 -2.79 -29.49
N LEU A 587 -17.49 -2.57 -28.86
CA LEU A 587 -18.63 -3.49 -28.93
C LEU A 587 -19.15 -3.68 -30.37
N ASN A 588 -18.86 -2.75 -31.29
CA ASN A 588 -19.29 -2.87 -32.68
C ASN A 588 -18.51 -3.96 -33.45
N HIS A 589 -17.33 -4.37 -32.94
CA HIS A 589 -16.44 -5.33 -33.57
C HIS A 589 -16.40 -6.68 -32.83
N ILE A 590 -17.29 -6.90 -31.87
CA ILE A 590 -17.28 -8.05 -30.96
C ILE A 590 -18.55 -8.86 -31.12
N PRO A 591 -18.47 -10.21 -31.28
CA PRO A 591 -19.62 -11.08 -31.31
C PRO A 591 -20.20 -11.27 -29.89
N LEU A 592 -21.12 -10.37 -29.49
CA LEU A 592 -21.64 -10.31 -28.12
C LEU A 592 -22.38 -11.58 -27.70
N GLU A 593 -22.90 -12.34 -28.65
CA GLU A 593 -23.55 -13.65 -28.42
C GLU A 593 -22.58 -14.68 -27.82
N LYS A 594 -21.28 -14.53 -28.07
CA LYS A 594 -20.21 -15.41 -27.55
C LYS A 594 -19.58 -14.92 -26.23
N ILE A 595 -20.04 -13.78 -25.70
CA ILE A 595 -19.48 -13.20 -24.49
C ILE A 595 -20.38 -13.46 -23.29
N TYR A 596 -19.81 -14.08 -22.25
CA TYR A 596 -20.51 -14.40 -21.01
C TYR A 596 -20.81 -13.14 -20.18
N LYS A 597 -19.79 -12.30 -19.92
CA LYS A 597 -19.94 -11.03 -19.20
C LYS A 597 -19.18 -9.92 -19.91
N ILE A 598 -19.73 -8.70 -19.86
CA ILE A 598 -19.16 -7.50 -20.47
C ILE A 598 -18.87 -6.50 -19.34
N TYR A 599 -17.58 -6.31 -19.00
CA TYR A 599 -17.13 -5.34 -18.01
C TYR A 599 -16.87 -4.00 -18.70
N ILE A 600 -17.58 -2.97 -18.31
CA ILE A 600 -17.44 -1.61 -18.85
C ILE A 600 -16.78 -0.73 -17.79
N VAL A 601 -15.58 -0.23 -18.06
CA VAL A 601 -14.89 0.70 -17.18
C VAL A 601 -15.63 2.03 -17.15
N LEU A 602 -15.98 2.52 -15.97
CA LEU A 602 -16.63 3.81 -15.78
C LEU A 602 -15.60 4.94 -15.91
N THR A 603 -15.33 5.34 -17.14
CA THR A 603 -14.60 6.57 -17.49
C THR A 603 -15.58 7.74 -17.53
N ASP A 604 -15.09 8.99 -17.54
CA ASP A 604 -15.94 10.16 -17.72
C ASP A 604 -16.69 10.12 -19.07
N GLU A 605 -16.02 9.64 -20.12
CA GLU A 605 -16.62 9.47 -21.44
C GLU A 605 -17.74 8.42 -21.43
N ASN A 606 -17.45 7.21 -20.93
CA ASN A 606 -18.45 6.13 -20.88
C ASN A 606 -19.63 6.51 -19.99
N ASN A 607 -19.40 7.13 -18.85
CA ASN A 607 -20.45 7.55 -17.95
C ASN A 607 -21.35 8.61 -18.60
N ARG A 608 -20.79 9.62 -19.27
CA ARG A 608 -21.57 10.61 -20.02
C ARG A 608 -22.40 9.96 -21.13
N ASN A 609 -21.86 8.97 -21.82
CA ASN A 609 -22.56 8.26 -22.87
C ASN A 609 -23.72 7.40 -22.36
N LEU A 610 -23.54 6.77 -21.18
CA LEU A 610 -24.52 5.88 -20.55
C LEU A 610 -25.63 6.63 -19.79
N THR A 611 -25.37 7.84 -19.28
CA THR A 611 -26.29 8.58 -18.42
C THR A 611 -27.05 9.72 -19.12
N LYS A 612 -26.63 10.16 -20.33
CA LYS A 612 -27.34 11.20 -21.08
C LYS A 612 -28.64 10.68 -21.67
N LYS A 613 -29.76 11.28 -21.24
CA LYS A 613 -31.03 11.15 -21.92
C LYS A 613 -30.99 11.86 -23.28
N THR A 614 -31.51 11.20 -24.31
CA THR A 614 -31.77 11.81 -25.61
C THR A 614 -32.76 12.97 -25.47
N GLU A 615 -32.29 14.20 -25.54
CA GLU A 615 -33.15 15.29 -25.93
C GLU A 615 -33.39 15.21 -27.45
N SER A 616 -34.64 15.17 -27.83
CA SER A 616 -35.07 15.12 -29.22
C SER A 616 -34.52 16.31 -30.02
N THR A 617 -34.12 16.07 -31.24
CA THR A 617 -33.43 16.90 -32.22
C THR A 617 -34.19 18.15 -32.68
N SER A 618 -35.30 18.55 -32.06
CA SER A 618 -36.20 19.63 -32.57
C SER A 618 -36.01 21.02 -31.93
N LEU A 619 -35.03 21.24 -31.02
CA LEU A 619 -34.90 22.51 -30.27
C LEU A 619 -33.55 23.23 -30.43
N LEU A 620 -32.83 23.05 -31.53
CA LEU A 620 -31.46 23.58 -31.67
C LEU A 620 -31.24 24.60 -32.80
N GLN A 621 -32.30 25.22 -33.32
CA GLN A 621 -32.12 26.24 -34.38
C GLN A 621 -32.08 27.70 -33.90
N ASP A 622 -32.46 28.01 -32.68
CA ASP A 622 -32.54 29.41 -32.22
C ASP A 622 -31.98 29.59 -30.79
N ARG A 623 -30.69 29.85 -30.64
CA ARG A 623 -30.13 30.52 -29.44
C ARG A 623 -28.92 31.41 -29.78
N PRO A 624 -28.93 32.68 -29.36
CA PRO A 624 -27.87 33.64 -29.67
C PRO A 624 -26.61 33.51 -28.80
N LYS A 625 -25.47 33.91 -29.34
CA LYS A 625 -24.11 33.85 -28.82
C LYS A 625 -23.84 34.54 -27.46
N SER A 626 -24.83 35.07 -26.75
CA SER A 626 -24.65 35.79 -25.47
C SER A 626 -24.66 34.91 -24.22
N TYR A 627 -24.85 33.59 -24.36
CA TYR A 627 -25.03 32.67 -23.21
C TYR A 627 -23.74 32.30 -22.47
N TYR A 628 -22.59 32.50 -23.10
CA TYR A 628 -21.31 32.11 -22.52
C TYR A 628 -20.76 33.02 -21.41
N ASN A 629 -21.26 34.24 -21.28
CA ASN A 629 -20.85 35.17 -20.23
C ASN A 629 -21.63 35.04 -18.91
N VAL A 630 -22.69 34.21 -18.89
CA VAL A 630 -23.53 34.01 -17.69
C VAL A 630 -22.98 32.89 -16.80
N ILE A 631 -22.35 31.86 -17.37
CA ILE A 631 -21.88 30.67 -16.61
C ILE A 631 -20.70 31.04 -15.70
N ALA A 632 -19.84 31.95 -16.12
CA ALA A 632 -18.70 32.42 -15.29
C ALA A 632 -19.15 33.32 -14.11
N LYS A 633 -20.40 33.79 -14.09
CA LYS A 633 -20.99 34.59 -13.00
C LYS A 633 -21.82 33.74 -12.04
N GLU A 634 -22.32 32.60 -12.45
CA GLU A 634 -23.18 31.72 -11.62
C GLU A 634 -22.41 30.86 -10.61
N GLU A 635 -21.14 30.61 -10.79
CA GLU A 635 -20.32 29.92 -9.76
C GLU A 635 -20.16 30.73 -8.45
N ARG A 636 -20.44 32.05 -8.47
CA ARG A 636 -20.46 32.90 -7.26
C ARG A 636 -21.81 32.99 -6.56
N LEU A 637 -22.90 32.47 -7.16
CA LEU A 637 -24.26 32.57 -6.61
C LEU A 637 -24.86 31.26 -6.13
N LYS A 638 -24.15 30.14 -6.24
CA LYS A 638 -24.63 28.80 -5.81
C LYS A 638 -24.44 28.49 -4.31
N GLN A 639 -24.35 29.50 -3.48
CA GLN A 639 -24.46 29.32 -2.01
C GLN A 639 -25.87 29.55 -1.46
N SER A 640 -26.86 29.83 -2.26
CA SER A 640 -28.27 29.92 -1.81
C SER A 640 -29.23 29.63 -2.95
N LEU A 641 -30.13 28.70 -2.71
CA LEU A 641 -31.42 28.41 -3.37
C LEU A 641 -31.55 27.07 -4.14
N ASP A 642 -32.20 26.20 -3.42
CA ASP A 642 -33.21 25.20 -3.82
C ASP A 642 -32.92 24.25 -5.01
N TYR A 643 -32.21 23.20 -4.69
CA TYR A 643 -31.90 22.08 -5.57
C TYR A 643 -33.10 21.09 -5.76
N GLN A 644 -34.18 21.26 -5.04
CA GLN A 644 -35.31 20.30 -5.06
C GLN A 644 -36.34 20.51 -6.20
N ALA A 645 -36.33 21.67 -6.83
CA ALA A 645 -37.30 21.95 -7.92
C ALA A 645 -36.92 21.37 -9.29
N PHE A 646 -35.64 21.04 -9.50
CA PHE A 646 -35.14 20.55 -10.80
C PHE A 646 -35.37 19.04 -11.00
N HIS A 647 -35.52 18.28 -9.96
CA HIS A 647 -35.58 16.80 -10.01
C HIS A 647 -36.97 16.20 -10.26
N LYS A 648 -38.04 16.95 -10.16
CA LYS A 648 -39.44 16.42 -10.33
C LYS A 648 -39.90 16.24 -11.77
N LYS A 649 -39.14 16.65 -12.78
CA LYS A 649 -39.59 16.61 -14.21
C LYS A 649 -38.95 15.51 -15.07
N ILE A 650 -38.13 14.63 -14.48
CA ILE A 650 -37.29 13.67 -15.24
C ILE A 650 -37.78 12.20 -15.16
N ALA A 651 -38.90 11.92 -14.55
CA ALA A 651 -39.32 10.57 -14.19
C ALA A 651 -40.17 9.79 -15.22
N SER A 652 -40.29 10.21 -16.45
CA SER A 652 -41.10 9.42 -17.42
C SER A 652 -40.62 9.62 -18.84
N LEU A 653 -39.72 8.75 -19.36
CA LEU A 653 -39.60 8.49 -20.81
C LEU A 653 -38.59 7.33 -21.08
N PRO A 654 -38.80 6.52 -22.11
CA PRO A 654 -37.97 5.35 -22.41
C PRO A 654 -36.64 5.73 -23.06
N ILE A 655 -35.65 4.83 -22.87
CA ILE A 655 -34.26 4.97 -23.25
C ILE A 655 -34.10 5.11 -24.77
N ALA A 656 -33.63 6.27 -25.20
CA ALA A 656 -32.93 6.44 -26.46
C ALA A 656 -31.84 7.51 -26.22
N MET A 657 -30.56 7.14 -26.34
CA MET A 657 -29.43 8.01 -26.05
C MET A 657 -28.86 8.66 -27.30
N THR A 658 -28.72 9.98 -27.32
CA THR A 658 -27.98 10.71 -28.36
C THR A 658 -26.89 11.55 -27.71
N VAL A 659 -25.65 11.33 -28.12
CA VAL A 659 -24.47 12.05 -27.68
C VAL A 659 -24.28 13.34 -28.47
N LYS A 660 -24.10 14.47 -27.81
CA LYS A 660 -23.51 15.66 -28.42
C LYS A 660 -22.13 15.92 -27.88
N SER A 661 -21.13 15.74 -28.70
CA SER A 661 -19.70 15.99 -28.47
C SER A 661 -19.27 17.45 -28.69
N GLU A 662 -20.16 18.45 -28.53
CA GLU A 662 -19.87 19.82 -28.94
C GLU A 662 -19.65 20.82 -27.79
N LEU A 663 -18.99 20.47 -26.71
CA LEU A 663 -18.71 21.47 -25.67
C LEU A 663 -17.27 21.74 -25.33
N PHE A 664 -16.30 21.17 -26.05
CA PHE A 664 -14.88 21.49 -25.81
C PHE A 664 -14.01 21.51 -27.08
N SER A 665 -14.43 22.21 -28.13
CA SER A 665 -13.52 22.65 -29.18
C SER A 665 -13.67 24.15 -29.39
N GLN A 666 -12.84 24.95 -28.75
CA GLN A 666 -12.57 26.28 -29.24
C GLN A 666 -11.59 26.20 -30.41
N PRO A 667 -11.82 26.90 -31.50
CA PRO A 667 -10.93 26.88 -32.64
C PRO A 667 -9.65 27.65 -32.33
N HIS A 668 -8.50 26.98 -32.49
CA HIS A 668 -7.24 27.68 -32.66
C HIS A 668 -7.31 28.54 -33.91
N SER A 669 -6.93 29.81 -33.80
CA SER A 669 -6.67 30.72 -34.89
C SER A 669 -5.51 30.19 -35.73
N GLY A 670 -5.82 29.43 -36.73
CA GLY A 670 -4.88 28.86 -37.70
C GLY A 670 -5.71 28.01 -38.66
N GLY A 671 -6.21 28.65 -39.72
CA GLY A 671 -7.22 28.06 -40.62
C GLY A 671 -6.80 26.72 -41.19
N ARG A 672 -7.50 25.69 -40.83
CA ARG A 672 -7.93 24.60 -41.70
C ARG A 672 -9.35 24.30 -41.33
N ASN A 673 -10.28 24.51 -42.28
CA ASN A 673 -11.67 24.03 -42.21
C ASN A 673 -11.61 22.51 -42.11
N LEU A 674 -11.78 21.98 -40.87
CA LEU A 674 -12.21 20.59 -40.68
C LEU A 674 -13.68 20.54 -41.08
N SER A 675 -14.01 19.78 -42.10
CA SER A 675 -15.33 19.55 -42.60
C SER A 675 -16.19 18.92 -41.47
N SER A 676 -17.46 19.32 -41.42
CA SER A 676 -18.50 18.87 -40.47
C SER A 676 -18.81 17.35 -40.51
N ASP A 677 -18.11 16.60 -41.33
CA ASP A 677 -18.33 15.17 -41.58
C ASP A 677 -17.53 14.23 -40.66
N GLU A 678 -16.48 14.68 -39.93
CA GLU A 678 -15.69 13.79 -39.09
C GLU A 678 -16.26 13.56 -37.67
N THR A 679 -17.14 14.42 -37.17
CA THR A 679 -17.79 14.26 -35.84
C THR A 679 -19.01 13.36 -35.83
N VAL A 680 -19.73 13.26 -36.96
CA VAL A 680 -20.94 12.45 -37.12
C VAL A 680 -20.68 10.94 -36.97
N PRO A 681 -19.58 10.36 -37.46
CA PRO A 681 -19.33 8.91 -37.39
C PRO A 681 -19.12 8.40 -35.94
N HIS A 682 -18.51 9.19 -35.07
CA HIS A 682 -18.24 8.76 -33.67
C HIS A 682 -19.52 8.72 -32.83
N VAL A 683 -20.40 9.69 -32.99
CA VAL A 683 -21.69 9.75 -32.29
C VAL A 683 -22.58 8.57 -32.71
N GLN A 684 -22.60 8.27 -34.00
CA GLN A 684 -23.39 7.17 -34.55
C GLN A 684 -22.89 5.80 -34.07
N LYS A 685 -21.55 5.57 -33.99
CA LYS A 685 -20.95 4.33 -33.50
C LYS A 685 -21.20 4.09 -32.00
N ASN A 686 -21.18 5.13 -31.18
CA ASN A 686 -21.50 5.00 -29.75
C ASN A 686 -22.99 4.68 -29.52
N ASN A 687 -23.91 5.26 -30.28
CA ASN A 687 -25.34 4.95 -30.20
C ASN A 687 -25.64 3.49 -30.59
N GLU A 688 -24.95 2.96 -31.59
CA GLU A 688 -25.07 1.56 -31.99
C GLU A 688 -24.57 0.62 -30.90
N ALA A 689 -23.42 0.94 -30.27
CA ALA A 689 -22.88 0.18 -29.16
C ALA A 689 -23.81 0.15 -27.93
N ILE A 690 -24.44 1.29 -27.60
CA ILE A 690 -25.41 1.39 -26.50
C ILE A 690 -26.68 0.60 -26.78
N ASN A 691 -27.17 0.62 -27.99
CA ASN A 691 -28.33 -0.18 -28.38
C ASN A 691 -28.04 -1.68 -28.29
N LYS A 692 -26.82 -2.12 -28.61
CA LYS A 692 -26.38 -3.51 -28.41
C LYS A 692 -26.34 -3.90 -26.92
N LEU A 693 -25.91 -3.00 -26.03
CA LEU A 693 -25.89 -3.26 -24.57
C LEU A 693 -27.31 -3.43 -24.00
N SER A 694 -28.29 -2.71 -24.51
CA SER A 694 -29.69 -2.83 -24.05
C SER A 694 -30.24 -4.25 -24.21
N ASN A 695 -29.77 -5.01 -25.20
CA ASN A 695 -30.17 -6.38 -25.46
C ASN A 695 -29.47 -7.43 -24.60
N VAL A 696 -28.40 -7.06 -23.87
CA VAL A 696 -27.57 -7.97 -23.04
C VAL A 696 -27.36 -7.42 -21.63
N LYS A 697 -28.30 -6.64 -21.14
CA LYS A 697 -28.21 -5.88 -19.89
C LYS A 697 -27.88 -6.73 -18.67
N ASP A 698 -28.38 -7.94 -18.62
CA ASP A 698 -28.16 -8.97 -17.61
C ASP A 698 -26.71 -9.50 -17.56
N ARG A 699 -25.93 -9.24 -18.63
CA ARG A 699 -24.52 -9.62 -18.74
C ARG A 699 -23.56 -8.45 -18.58
N VAL A 700 -24.08 -7.23 -18.38
CA VAL A 700 -23.27 -6.02 -18.25
C VAL A 700 -22.86 -5.80 -16.80
N VAL A 701 -21.56 -5.65 -16.57
CA VAL A 701 -20.92 -5.35 -15.28
C VAL A 701 -20.21 -4.00 -15.39
N PHE A 702 -20.55 -3.04 -14.55
CA PHE A 702 -19.85 -1.75 -14.53
C PHE A 702 -18.63 -1.80 -13.61
N SER A 703 -17.44 -1.57 -14.17
CA SER A 703 -16.17 -1.60 -13.44
C SER A 703 -15.79 -0.21 -12.95
N LEU A 704 -15.71 -0.06 -11.63
CA LEU A 704 -15.26 1.18 -10.98
C LEU A 704 -13.72 1.30 -11.04
N PRO A 705 -13.18 2.52 -11.18
CA PRO A 705 -11.74 2.72 -11.21
C PRO A 705 -11.09 2.37 -9.87
N VAL A 706 -9.82 2.00 -9.92
CA VAL A 706 -9.06 1.62 -8.73
C VAL A 706 -8.80 2.80 -7.79
N ILE A 707 -8.73 4.02 -8.31
CA ILE A 707 -8.52 5.25 -7.53
C ILE A 707 -9.73 6.19 -7.66
N MET A 708 -10.37 6.46 -6.53
CA MET A 708 -11.51 7.38 -6.40
C MET A 708 -11.27 8.32 -5.23
N ARG A 709 -10.64 9.47 -5.44
CA ARG A 709 -10.32 10.44 -4.38
C ARG A 709 -11.55 11.23 -3.96
N ASP A 710 -11.56 11.72 -2.71
CA ASP A 710 -12.66 12.57 -2.20
C ASP A 710 -12.64 13.95 -2.85
N THR A 711 -11.45 14.46 -3.20
CA THR A 711 -11.26 15.75 -3.88
C THR A 711 -10.39 15.58 -5.13
N GLY A 712 -10.59 16.40 -6.13
CA GLY A 712 -9.81 16.38 -7.36
C GLY A 712 -10.17 17.52 -8.29
N ASN A 713 -9.26 17.86 -9.23
CA ASN A 713 -9.50 18.88 -10.26
C ASN A 713 -10.27 18.33 -11.46
N GLY A 714 -11.13 17.34 -11.29
CA GLY A 714 -11.87 16.70 -12.37
C GLY A 714 -13.14 16.00 -11.92
N CYS A 715 -13.84 15.41 -12.89
CA CYS A 715 -15.09 14.68 -12.69
C CYS A 715 -14.92 13.30 -12.03
N MET A 716 -13.69 12.82 -11.81
CA MET A 716 -13.41 11.45 -11.35
C MET A 716 -13.23 11.36 -9.81
N THR A 717 -14.13 12.03 -9.06
CA THR A 717 -14.13 11.96 -7.59
C THR A 717 -15.05 10.83 -7.08
N TYR A 718 -14.86 10.44 -5.82
CA TYR A 718 -15.76 9.48 -5.16
C TYR A 718 -17.23 9.92 -5.24
N GLY A 719 -17.50 11.22 -5.03
CA GLY A 719 -18.85 11.78 -5.15
C GLY A 719 -19.43 11.69 -6.56
N TYR A 720 -18.61 11.82 -7.59
CA TYR A 720 -19.01 11.61 -8.97
C TYR A 720 -19.45 10.16 -9.23
N PHE A 721 -18.63 9.19 -8.84
CA PHE A 721 -18.96 7.77 -9.00
C PHE A 721 -20.16 7.34 -8.16
N LYS A 722 -20.34 7.94 -6.98
CA LYS A 722 -21.55 7.71 -6.19
C LYS A 722 -22.83 8.07 -6.96
N LYS A 723 -22.85 9.20 -7.65
CA LYS A 723 -23.97 9.61 -8.48
C LYS A 723 -24.14 8.70 -9.69
N ALA A 724 -23.04 8.36 -10.39
CA ALA A 724 -23.07 7.47 -11.54
C ALA A 724 -23.64 6.09 -11.19
N VAL A 725 -23.20 5.50 -10.08
CA VAL A 725 -23.71 4.21 -9.58
C VAL A 725 -25.20 4.30 -9.25
N GLN A 726 -25.64 5.36 -8.56
CA GLN A 726 -27.06 5.57 -8.25
C GLN A 726 -27.92 5.66 -9.51
N GLU A 727 -27.43 6.34 -10.53
CA GLU A 727 -28.12 6.47 -11.80
C GLU A 727 -28.21 5.14 -12.55
N LEU A 728 -27.12 4.36 -12.61
CA LEU A 728 -27.10 3.03 -13.22
C LEU A 728 -28.07 2.07 -12.48
N ILE A 729 -28.09 2.09 -11.15
CA ILE A 729 -29.04 1.30 -10.37
C ILE A 729 -30.49 1.73 -10.67
N SER A 730 -30.75 3.03 -10.84
CA SER A 730 -32.08 3.53 -11.20
C SER A 730 -32.54 3.06 -12.59
N GLN A 731 -31.61 2.76 -13.48
CA GLN A 731 -31.80 2.16 -14.81
C GLN A 731 -31.82 0.64 -14.77
N ASP A 732 -31.88 0.04 -13.56
CA ASP A 732 -31.96 -1.39 -13.33
C ASP A 732 -30.68 -2.20 -13.67
N PHE A 733 -29.52 -1.58 -13.69
CA PHE A 733 -28.25 -2.31 -13.71
C PHE A 733 -27.89 -2.77 -12.29
N ARG A 734 -27.51 -4.03 -12.14
CA ARG A 734 -27.31 -4.66 -10.82
C ARG A 734 -25.93 -5.27 -10.63
N GLN A 735 -25.04 -5.19 -11.61
CA GLN A 735 -23.74 -5.85 -11.57
C GLN A 735 -22.60 -4.83 -11.61
N PHE A 736 -21.72 -4.86 -10.58
CA PHE A 736 -20.64 -3.90 -10.45
C PHE A 736 -19.32 -4.59 -10.09
N GLN A 737 -18.24 -4.23 -10.77
CA GLN A 737 -16.90 -4.67 -10.44
C GLN A 737 -16.17 -3.58 -9.65
N ILE A 738 -15.48 -3.98 -8.58
CA ILE A 738 -14.80 -3.09 -7.63
C ILE A 738 -13.32 -3.44 -7.60
N SER A 739 -12.47 -2.42 -7.57
CA SER A 739 -11.01 -2.55 -7.53
C SER A 739 -10.39 -1.93 -6.26
N ASN A 740 -11.17 -1.38 -5.33
CA ASN A 740 -10.70 -0.83 -4.05
C ASN A 740 -11.76 -0.96 -2.95
N LEU A 741 -11.34 -1.02 -1.69
CA LEU A 741 -12.21 -1.22 -0.53
C LEU A 741 -13.24 -0.09 -0.32
N GLY A 742 -12.85 1.16 -0.64
CA GLY A 742 -13.75 2.30 -0.45
C GLY A 742 -14.99 2.27 -1.35
N ALA A 743 -14.89 1.60 -2.48
CA ALA A 743 -16.02 1.47 -3.40
C ALA A 743 -17.17 0.62 -2.84
N LEU A 744 -16.89 -0.28 -1.88
CA LEU A 744 -17.93 -1.08 -1.21
C LEU A 744 -18.98 -0.21 -0.53
N GLU A 745 -18.60 0.96 -0.01
CA GLU A 745 -19.50 1.92 0.65
C GLU A 745 -20.58 2.51 -0.28
N LEU A 746 -20.40 2.36 -1.60
CA LEU A 746 -21.40 2.80 -2.59
C LEU A 746 -22.61 1.85 -2.65
N PHE A 747 -22.44 0.62 -2.16
CA PHE A 747 -23.37 -0.49 -2.35
C PHE A 747 -23.98 -1.02 -1.05
N ASP A 748 -23.65 -0.42 0.10
CA ASP A 748 -24.29 -0.78 1.37
C ASP A 748 -25.83 -0.68 1.19
N ASP A 749 -26.54 -1.71 1.63
CA ASP A 749 -27.99 -1.86 1.54
C ASP A 749 -28.57 -1.82 0.10
N LYS A 750 -27.75 -2.13 -0.92
CA LYS A 750 -28.19 -2.21 -2.32
C LYS A 750 -28.31 -3.67 -2.75
N ASP A 751 -29.39 -3.96 -3.48
CA ASP A 751 -29.59 -5.24 -4.17
C ASP A 751 -28.78 -5.27 -5.46
N VAL A 752 -27.51 -5.67 -5.36
CA VAL A 752 -26.54 -5.72 -6.46
C VAL A 752 -25.59 -6.91 -6.32
N GLN A 753 -25.05 -7.36 -7.43
CA GLN A 753 -23.96 -8.35 -7.49
C GLN A 753 -22.61 -7.66 -7.59
N LEU A 754 -21.70 -7.97 -6.68
CA LEU A 754 -20.36 -7.38 -6.61
C LEU A 754 -19.29 -8.37 -7.07
N TYR A 755 -18.40 -7.87 -7.91
CA TYR A 755 -17.27 -8.60 -8.49
C TYR A 755 -15.97 -7.96 -8.01
N ALA A 756 -15.07 -8.72 -7.38
CA ALA A 756 -13.76 -8.21 -7.00
C ALA A 756 -12.81 -8.28 -8.20
N ASP A 757 -12.17 -7.15 -8.54
CA ASP A 757 -11.14 -7.15 -9.58
C ASP A 757 -9.77 -7.52 -9.02
N TYR A 758 -8.80 -7.83 -9.88
CA TYR A 758 -7.47 -8.32 -9.52
C TYR A 758 -6.66 -7.43 -8.55
N PRO A 759 -6.88 -6.11 -8.40
CA PRO A 759 -6.19 -5.31 -7.38
C PRO A 759 -6.51 -5.69 -5.92
N PHE A 760 -7.49 -6.55 -5.67
CA PHE A 760 -7.70 -7.17 -4.36
C PHE A 760 -6.70 -8.28 -4.03
N TYR A 761 -5.87 -8.70 -4.98
CA TYR A 761 -4.78 -9.67 -4.79
C TYR A 761 -5.20 -10.96 -4.10
N CYS A 762 -6.19 -11.65 -4.65
CA CYS A 762 -6.53 -12.98 -4.18
C CYS A 762 -5.41 -13.97 -4.58
N LEU A 763 -4.50 -14.30 -3.65
CA LEU A 763 -3.38 -15.22 -3.86
C LEU A 763 -3.44 -16.48 -2.99
N ASN A 764 -4.51 -16.65 -2.21
CA ASN A 764 -4.74 -17.84 -1.41
C ASN A 764 -6.24 -18.03 -1.15
N PRO A 765 -6.72 -19.26 -0.84
CA PRO A 765 -8.14 -19.54 -0.59
C PRO A 765 -8.77 -18.73 0.53
N LEU A 766 -8.01 -18.40 1.60
CA LEU A 766 -8.52 -17.59 2.70
C LEU A 766 -8.81 -16.14 2.25
N SER A 767 -8.03 -15.60 1.31
CA SER A 767 -8.34 -14.31 0.67
C SER A 767 -9.65 -14.35 -0.10
N ALA A 768 -9.91 -15.43 -0.85
CA ALA A 768 -11.18 -15.63 -1.56
C ALA A 768 -12.36 -15.71 -0.57
N MET A 769 -12.20 -16.45 0.52
CA MET A 769 -13.22 -16.53 1.58
C MET A 769 -13.49 -15.16 2.22
N LYS A 770 -12.44 -14.36 2.45
CA LYS A 770 -12.63 -12.98 2.97
C LYS A 770 -13.36 -12.09 1.98
N LEU A 771 -13.09 -12.22 0.68
CA LEU A 771 -13.83 -11.49 -0.34
C LEU A 771 -15.32 -11.90 -0.36
N ARG A 772 -15.64 -13.19 -0.20
CA ARG A 772 -17.02 -13.66 -0.08
C ARG A 772 -17.71 -13.08 1.17
N GLU A 773 -17.05 -13.02 2.33
CA GLU A 773 -17.58 -12.34 3.52
C GLU A 773 -17.87 -10.86 3.29
N LEU A 774 -17.10 -10.20 2.43
CA LEU A 774 -17.32 -8.82 2.03
C LEU A 774 -18.47 -8.65 1.01
N GLY A 775 -19.12 -9.73 0.58
CA GLY A 775 -20.28 -9.73 -0.31
C GLY A 775 -19.93 -9.87 -1.78
N PHE A 776 -18.70 -10.23 -2.14
CA PHE A 776 -18.35 -10.50 -3.53
C PHE A 776 -18.82 -11.89 -3.97
N CYS A 777 -19.53 -11.95 -5.08
CA CYS A 777 -19.98 -13.22 -5.69
C CYS A 777 -18.93 -13.83 -6.63
N ARG A 778 -17.99 -13.05 -7.15
CA ARG A 778 -16.88 -13.49 -8.02
C ARG A 778 -15.66 -12.62 -7.80
N HIS A 779 -14.48 -13.16 -8.17
CA HIS A 779 -13.24 -12.42 -8.13
C HIS A 779 -12.32 -12.76 -9.31
N THR A 780 -11.56 -11.77 -9.74
CA THR A 780 -10.57 -11.93 -10.80
C THR A 780 -9.20 -12.21 -10.20
N LEU A 781 -8.55 -13.28 -10.65
CA LEU A 781 -7.22 -13.63 -10.19
C LEU A 781 -6.16 -12.68 -10.76
N SER A 782 -5.10 -12.45 -9.99
CA SER A 782 -4.06 -11.50 -10.36
C SER A 782 -3.20 -12.00 -11.52
N PRO A 783 -2.98 -11.20 -12.58
CA PRO A 783 -2.09 -11.58 -13.69
C PRO A 783 -0.61 -11.61 -13.26
N GLU A 784 -0.30 -11.16 -12.05
CA GLU A 784 1.03 -11.21 -11.44
C GLU A 784 1.40 -12.62 -10.97
N ASP A 785 0.41 -13.48 -10.71
CA ASP A 785 0.61 -14.79 -10.10
C ASP A 785 1.18 -15.84 -11.06
N GLY A 786 1.81 -16.86 -10.49
CA GLY A 786 2.36 -17.99 -11.26
C GLY A 786 1.39 -19.16 -11.37
N LYS A 787 1.61 -20.02 -12.37
CA LYS A 787 0.75 -21.16 -12.70
C LYS A 787 0.40 -22.04 -11.49
N GLU A 788 1.40 -22.43 -10.71
CA GLU A 788 1.22 -23.36 -9.58
C GLU A 788 0.30 -22.78 -8.50
N ASN A 789 0.45 -21.50 -8.17
CA ASN A 789 -0.39 -20.87 -7.18
C ASN A 789 -1.79 -20.59 -7.72
N LEU A 790 -1.90 -20.11 -8.98
CA LEU A 790 -3.19 -19.87 -9.64
C LEU A 790 -4.08 -21.12 -9.65
N GLN A 791 -3.50 -22.30 -9.90
CA GLN A 791 -4.25 -23.58 -9.93
C GLN A 791 -4.90 -23.93 -8.59
N THR A 792 -4.35 -23.44 -7.47
CA THR A 792 -4.95 -23.64 -6.14
C THR A 792 -6.18 -22.77 -5.89
N LEU A 793 -6.44 -21.81 -6.78
CA LEU A 793 -7.50 -20.80 -6.66
C LEU A 793 -8.62 -20.97 -7.68
N PHE A 794 -8.51 -21.94 -8.58
CA PHE A 794 -9.54 -22.17 -9.59
C PHE A 794 -10.85 -22.63 -8.94
N SER A 795 -11.93 -21.95 -9.27
CA SER A 795 -13.27 -22.23 -8.81
C SER A 795 -14.31 -21.62 -9.76
N LEU A 796 -15.59 -21.96 -9.59
CA LEU A 796 -16.69 -21.46 -10.44
C LEU A 796 -16.92 -19.94 -10.33
N ASP A 797 -16.38 -19.30 -9.30
CA ASP A 797 -16.49 -17.87 -9.06
C ASP A 797 -15.18 -17.10 -9.35
N THR A 798 -14.25 -17.69 -10.08
CA THR A 798 -12.99 -17.03 -10.47
C THR A 798 -12.92 -16.75 -11.97
N ASP A 799 -12.41 -15.54 -12.31
CA ASP A 799 -12.04 -15.17 -13.67
C ASP A 799 -10.52 -15.13 -13.82
N VAL A 800 -9.98 -15.75 -14.87
CA VAL A 800 -8.56 -15.67 -15.22
C VAL A 800 -8.37 -14.75 -16.43
N ILE A 801 -7.56 -13.70 -16.26
CA ILE A 801 -7.19 -12.82 -17.35
C ILE A 801 -6.26 -13.56 -18.30
N VAL A 802 -6.66 -13.69 -19.58
CA VAL A 802 -5.86 -14.35 -20.62
C VAL A 802 -5.25 -13.39 -21.63
N TYR A 803 -5.72 -12.14 -21.65
CA TYR A 803 -5.16 -11.04 -22.42
C TYR A 803 -5.37 -9.71 -21.69
N GLN A 804 -4.32 -8.90 -21.58
CA GLN A 804 -4.40 -7.57 -20.95
C GLN A 804 -3.19 -6.70 -21.32
N ASP A 805 -3.41 -5.39 -21.49
CA ASP A 805 -2.36 -4.37 -21.35
C ASP A 805 -2.25 -3.98 -19.87
N THR A 806 -1.43 -4.76 -19.14
CA THR A 806 -1.36 -4.63 -17.68
C THR A 806 -0.79 -3.29 -17.25
N PRO A 807 -1.46 -2.49 -16.39
CA PRO A 807 -0.91 -1.27 -15.81
C PRO A 807 0.31 -1.59 -14.94
N LEU A 808 1.49 -1.22 -15.39
CA LEU A 808 2.74 -1.42 -14.64
C LEU A 808 2.91 -0.37 -13.54
N PHE A 809 2.57 0.89 -13.84
CA PHE A 809 2.44 2.00 -12.90
C PHE A 809 1.05 2.63 -13.00
N THR A 810 0.48 2.99 -11.85
CA THR A 810 -0.67 3.88 -11.73
C THR A 810 -0.27 4.99 -10.77
N SER A 811 -0.10 6.22 -11.31
CA SER A 811 0.48 7.35 -10.59
C SER A 811 -0.42 8.57 -10.61
N GLU A 812 -0.47 9.30 -9.50
CA GLU A 812 -1.11 10.61 -9.40
C GLU A 812 -0.30 11.72 -10.10
N THR A 813 0.95 11.42 -10.50
CA THR A 813 1.88 12.37 -11.10
C THR A 813 1.70 12.41 -12.62
N CYS A 814 1.59 13.59 -13.19
CA CYS A 814 1.59 13.77 -14.65
C CYS A 814 3.03 13.69 -15.19
N LEU A 815 3.33 12.66 -15.98
CA LEU A 815 4.65 12.46 -16.57
C LEU A 815 5.04 13.63 -17.49
N TRP A 816 4.12 14.12 -18.30
CA TRP A 816 4.40 15.22 -19.25
C TRP A 816 4.81 16.51 -18.54
N ALA A 817 4.10 16.87 -17.45
CA ALA A 817 4.45 18.03 -16.65
C ALA A 817 5.85 17.91 -16.06
N ASN A 818 6.27 16.72 -15.68
CA ASN A 818 7.61 16.44 -15.15
C ASN A 818 8.68 16.51 -16.25
N MET A 819 8.44 15.92 -17.43
CA MET A 819 9.37 15.96 -18.56
C MET A 819 9.60 17.40 -19.05
N LYS A 820 8.54 18.17 -19.21
CA LYS A 820 8.61 19.55 -19.72
C LYS A 820 8.81 20.60 -18.61
N ARG A 821 8.92 20.19 -17.36
CA ARG A 821 9.02 21.06 -16.15
C ARG A 821 7.95 22.17 -16.10
N SER A 822 6.83 21.95 -16.74
CA SER A 822 5.71 22.88 -16.80
C SER A 822 4.43 22.15 -17.15
N CYS A 823 3.29 22.66 -16.64
CA CYS A 823 1.97 22.18 -17.00
C CYS A 823 1.22 23.31 -17.74
N PRO A 824 0.75 23.10 -18.97
CA PRO A 824 0.00 24.13 -19.71
C PRO A 824 -1.41 24.35 -19.16
N GLY A 825 -1.87 23.49 -18.24
CA GLY A 825 -3.24 23.47 -17.71
C GLY A 825 -4.20 22.61 -18.56
N LYS A 826 -5.23 22.07 -17.93
CA LYS A 826 -6.15 21.06 -18.49
C LYS A 826 -6.76 21.46 -19.85
N GLY A 827 -7.07 22.74 -20.04
CA GLY A 827 -7.66 23.24 -21.32
C GLY A 827 -6.65 23.49 -22.45
N ARG A 828 -5.34 23.35 -22.22
CA ARG A 828 -4.27 23.57 -23.20
C ARG A 828 -3.36 22.35 -23.34
N CYS A 829 -3.54 21.32 -22.55
CA CYS A 829 -2.75 20.11 -22.61
C CYS A 829 -3.18 19.26 -23.80
N SER A 830 -2.21 18.91 -24.66
CA SER A 830 -2.40 18.00 -25.79
C SER A 830 -1.71 16.65 -25.55
N PHE A 831 -1.28 16.38 -24.31
CA PHE A 831 -0.63 15.12 -23.97
C PHE A 831 -1.67 14.02 -23.85
N ASN A 832 -1.52 12.96 -24.63
CA ASN A 832 -2.32 11.75 -24.54
C ASN A 832 -1.45 10.55 -24.16
N GLN A 833 -0.32 10.39 -24.84
CA GLN A 833 0.60 9.27 -24.61
C GLN A 833 2.02 9.56 -25.11
N VAL A 834 3.00 8.84 -24.56
CA VAL A 834 4.40 8.88 -25.01
C VAL A 834 5.04 7.51 -24.88
N MET A 835 5.79 7.10 -25.92
CA MET A 835 6.60 5.90 -25.89
C MET A 835 7.93 6.19 -25.18
N LEU A 836 8.29 5.31 -24.25
CA LEU A 836 9.53 5.35 -23.48
C LEU A 836 10.33 4.08 -23.70
N GLU A 837 11.65 4.20 -23.69
CA GLU A 837 12.57 3.07 -23.77
C GLU A 837 13.57 3.13 -22.60
N ASN A 838 13.78 2.01 -21.90
CA ASN A 838 14.77 1.93 -20.83
C ASN A 838 16.17 1.61 -21.39
N GLU A 839 17.18 1.60 -20.52
CA GLU A 839 18.57 1.28 -20.86
C GLU A 839 18.79 -0.15 -21.38
N TYR A 840 17.82 -1.05 -21.21
CA TYR A 840 17.83 -2.44 -21.68
C TYR A 840 17.11 -2.62 -23.03
N GLY A 841 16.55 -1.55 -23.61
CA GLY A 841 15.78 -1.58 -24.85
C GLY A 841 14.31 -2.03 -24.68
N ASP A 842 13.82 -2.18 -23.44
CA ASP A 842 12.41 -2.43 -23.22
C ASP A 842 11.59 -1.16 -23.43
N ARG A 843 10.46 -1.29 -24.12
CA ARG A 843 9.59 -0.17 -24.49
C ARG A 843 8.29 -0.18 -23.71
N PHE A 844 7.87 1.02 -23.31
CA PHE A 844 6.70 1.25 -22.47
C PHE A 844 5.89 2.42 -23.01
N LEU A 845 4.57 2.34 -22.89
CA LEU A 845 3.66 3.42 -23.24
C LEU A 845 3.18 4.07 -21.95
N ALA A 846 3.50 5.35 -21.78
CA ALA A 846 2.94 6.17 -20.72
C ALA A 846 1.76 6.96 -21.27
N ILE A 847 0.61 6.83 -20.59
CA ILE A 847 -0.70 7.33 -21.03
C ILE A 847 -1.18 8.36 -20.01
N ASP A 848 -1.76 9.46 -20.51
CA ASP A 848 -2.49 10.40 -19.65
C ASP A 848 -3.90 9.90 -19.36
N GLU A 849 -4.21 9.75 -18.09
CA GLU A 849 -5.54 9.44 -17.59
C GLU A 849 -6.02 10.58 -16.68
N GLU A 850 -6.54 11.64 -17.29
CA GLU A 850 -7.00 12.85 -16.61
C GLU A 850 -5.94 13.53 -15.71
N CYS A 851 -4.78 13.85 -16.29
CA CYS A 851 -3.60 14.41 -15.60
C CYS A 851 -2.92 13.45 -14.62
N LYS A 852 -3.23 12.15 -14.68
CA LYS A 852 -2.53 11.05 -14.01
C LYS A 852 -1.75 10.26 -15.04
N THR A 853 -0.80 9.47 -14.61
CA THR A 853 -0.03 8.64 -15.53
C THR A 853 -0.28 7.16 -15.27
N VAL A 854 -0.71 6.45 -16.31
CA VAL A 854 -0.69 4.98 -16.37
C VAL A 854 0.44 4.57 -17.32
N VAL A 855 1.26 3.62 -16.92
CA VAL A 855 2.33 3.07 -17.76
C VAL A 855 2.04 1.60 -18.03
N ILE A 856 2.05 1.22 -19.30
CA ILE A 856 1.89 -0.17 -19.74
C ILE A 856 3.09 -0.62 -20.57
N GLY A 857 3.30 -1.91 -20.71
CA GLY A 857 4.31 -2.45 -21.63
C GLY A 857 3.89 -2.29 -23.10
N GLU A 858 4.84 -2.16 -23.99
CA GLU A 858 4.57 -2.24 -25.46
C GLU A 858 3.94 -3.58 -25.82
N ARG A 859 4.44 -4.67 -25.22
CA ARG A 859 3.94 -6.04 -25.41
C ARG A 859 2.83 -6.34 -24.39
N PRO A 860 1.63 -6.77 -24.86
CA PRO A 860 0.56 -7.16 -23.96
C PRO A 860 0.89 -8.46 -23.20
N PHE A 861 0.31 -8.62 -22.03
CA PHE A 861 0.22 -9.92 -21.36
C PHE A 861 -0.74 -10.82 -22.11
N SER A 862 -0.32 -12.06 -22.44
CA SER A 862 -1.23 -13.04 -23.03
C SER A 862 -0.83 -14.48 -22.73
N ILE A 863 -1.78 -15.22 -22.17
CA ILE A 863 -1.71 -16.67 -21.92
C ILE A 863 -2.80 -17.42 -22.69
N ILE A 864 -3.35 -16.84 -23.75
CA ILE A 864 -4.41 -17.45 -24.58
C ILE A 864 -4.04 -18.85 -25.05
N HIS A 865 -2.81 -19.07 -25.48
CA HIS A 865 -2.32 -20.38 -25.93
C HIS A 865 -2.21 -21.42 -24.81
N ILE A 866 -2.35 -21.00 -23.57
CA ILE A 866 -2.30 -21.87 -22.38
C ILE A 866 -3.72 -22.26 -21.90
N ILE A 867 -4.76 -21.65 -22.43
CA ILE A 867 -6.17 -21.96 -22.08
C ILE A 867 -6.44 -23.47 -22.02
N PRO A 868 -5.99 -24.32 -22.96
CA PRO A 868 -6.22 -25.79 -22.88
C PRO A 868 -5.73 -26.40 -21.57
N LYS A 869 -4.54 -26.00 -21.12
CA LYS A 869 -3.96 -26.49 -19.86
C LYS A 869 -4.70 -25.96 -18.62
N LEU A 870 -5.25 -24.75 -18.71
CA LEU A 870 -6.05 -24.18 -17.62
C LEU A 870 -7.40 -24.91 -17.51
N ILE A 871 -8.01 -25.30 -18.64
CA ILE A 871 -9.23 -26.10 -18.67
C ILE A 871 -8.99 -27.48 -18.06
N GLU A 872 -7.89 -28.16 -18.44
CA GLU A 872 -7.49 -29.42 -17.84
C GLU A 872 -7.32 -29.34 -16.31
N SER A 873 -6.95 -28.15 -15.81
CA SER A 873 -6.82 -27.87 -14.37
C SER A 873 -8.13 -27.39 -13.71
N GLY A 874 -9.27 -27.39 -14.43
CA GLY A 874 -10.59 -27.07 -13.90
C GLY A 874 -11.09 -25.66 -14.15
N GLN A 875 -10.28 -24.74 -14.72
CA GLN A 875 -10.72 -23.37 -14.99
C GLN A 875 -11.61 -23.28 -16.21
N LYS A 876 -12.75 -22.58 -16.08
CA LYS A 876 -13.73 -22.42 -17.17
C LYS A 876 -13.95 -20.97 -17.57
N ASP A 877 -13.68 -20.01 -16.70
CA ASP A 877 -13.95 -18.59 -16.89
C ASP A 877 -12.68 -17.82 -17.23
N PHE A 878 -12.67 -17.20 -18.41
CA PHE A 878 -11.54 -16.45 -18.93
C PHE A 878 -11.96 -15.03 -19.29
N ARG A 879 -11.04 -14.07 -19.12
CA ARG A 879 -11.31 -12.66 -19.40
C ARG A 879 -10.26 -12.06 -20.34
N ILE A 880 -10.73 -11.30 -21.32
CA ILE A 880 -9.96 -10.45 -22.20
C ILE A 880 -10.17 -9.01 -21.77
N ASP A 881 -9.11 -8.25 -21.49
CA ASP A 881 -9.15 -6.83 -21.12
C ASP A 881 -8.60 -5.99 -22.29
N LEU A 882 -9.45 -5.20 -22.93
CA LEU A 882 -9.13 -4.23 -23.99
C LEU A 882 -9.20 -2.82 -23.41
N CYS A 883 -8.19 -2.44 -22.64
CA CYS A 883 -8.11 -1.16 -21.93
C CYS A 883 -6.76 -0.49 -22.18
N TYR A 884 -6.71 0.83 -22.03
CA TYR A 884 -5.51 1.67 -22.10
C TYR A 884 -4.91 1.91 -23.48
N LYS A 885 -5.17 1.09 -24.49
CA LYS A 885 -4.73 1.31 -25.89
C LYS A 885 -5.91 1.61 -26.80
N ASP A 886 -5.60 2.17 -27.96
CA ASP A 886 -6.53 2.24 -29.08
C ASP A 886 -6.48 0.94 -29.86
N TYR A 887 -7.54 0.15 -29.79
CA TYR A 887 -7.67 -1.11 -30.52
C TYR A 887 -8.40 -0.88 -31.83
N THR A 888 -7.76 -1.25 -32.96
CA THR A 888 -8.44 -1.28 -34.27
C THR A 888 -9.32 -2.52 -34.40
N SER A 889 -10.23 -2.52 -35.37
CA SER A 889 -11.09 -3.68 -35.66
C SER A 889 -10.26 -4.93 -35.93
N GLU A 890 -9.18 -4.82 -36.69
CA GLU A 890 -8.30 -5.92 -37.04
C GLU A 890 -7.58 -6.49 -35.80
N MET A 891 -7.16 -5.62 -34.87
CA MET A 891 -6.57 -6.04 -33.60
C MET A 891 -7.56 -6.84 -32.77
N ILE A 892 -8.79 -6.35 -32.65
CA ILE A 892 -9.87 -7.01 -31.90
C ILE A 892 -10.17 -8.38 -32.52
N GLU A 893 -10.41 -8.44 -33.81
CA GLU A 893 -10.65 -9.69 -34.56
C GLU A 893 -9.48 -10.67 -34.40
N GLY A 894 -8.24 -10.18 -34.47
CA GLY A 894 -7.03 -11.00 -34.30
C GLY A 894 -6.94 -11.61 -32.90
N ILE A 895 -7.28 -10.87 -31.85
CA ILE A 895 -7.30 -11.35 -30.45
C ILE A 895 -8.40 -12.42 -30.30
N PHE A 896 -9.62 -12.16 -30.77
CA PHE A 896 -10.72 -13.13 -30.68
C PHE A 896 -10.44 -14.40 -31.49
N THR A 897 -9.92 -14.27 -32.71
CA THR A 897 -9.52 -15.42 -33.55
C THR A 897 -8.43 -16.24 -32.88
N SER A 898 -7.43 -15.58 -32.27
CA SER A 898 -6.38 -16.25 -31.50
C SER A 898 -6.95 -16.98 -30.29
N THR A 899 -7.93 -16.40 -29.60
CA THR A 899 -8.61 -17.00 -28.45
C THR A 899 -9.43 -18.21 -28.84
N GLN A 900 -10.21 -18.15 -29.93
CA GLN A 900 -10.98 -19.28 -30.45
C GLN A 900 -10.07 -20.43 -30.86
N ASN A 901 -8.97 -20.14 -31.54
CA ASN A 901 -8.01 -21.13 -31.99
C ASN A 901 -6.94 -21.48 -30.94
N LYS A 902 -6.99 -20.90 -29.74
CA LYS A 902 -6.03 -21.13 -28.65
C LYS A 902 -4.58 -20.94 -29.09
N ARG A 903 -4.34 -19.92 -29.93
CA ARG A 903 -3.02 -19.62 -30.52
C ARG A 903 -2.33 -18.49 -29.78
N LYS A 904 -1.00 -18.56 -29.69
CA LYS A 904 -0.17 -17.51 -29.11
C LYS A 904 -0.30 -16.20 -29.92
N ILE A 905 -0.58 -15.10 -29.23
CA ILE A 905 -0.53 -13.78 -29.87
C ILE A 905 0.93 -13.40 -30.11
N LYS A 906 1.19 -12.99 -31.35
CA LYS A 906 2.54 -12.55 -31.75
C LYS A 906 2.95 -11.32 -30.92
N ASN A 907 4.20 -11.29 -30.49
CA ASN A 907 4.77 -10.19 -29.70
C ASN A 907 4.08 -9.94 -28.34
N SER A 908 3.52 -10.99 -27.71
CA SER A 908 2.99 -10.95 -26.35
C SER A 908 3.98 -11.52 -25.34
N MET A 909 3.75 -11.24 -24.05
CA MET A 909 4.49 -11.81 -22.94
C MET A 909 3.57 -12.61 -22.01
N VAL A 910 4.11 -13.62 -21.32
CA VAL A 910 3.36 -14.46 -20.38
C VAL A 910 3.49 -14.01 -18.91
N GLY A 911 4.14 -12.89 -18.66
CA GLY A 911 4.36 -12.38 -17.31
C GLY A 911 5.09 -13.39 -16.41
N ASN A 912 4.54 -13.64 -15.24
CA ASN A 912 5.08 -14.57 -14.26
C ASN A 912 4.47 -15.98 -14.36
N PHE A 913 3.57 -16.23 -15.30
CA PHE A 913 2.80 -17.47 -15.36
C PHE A 913 3.67 -18.73 -15.30
N GLU A 914 4.79 -18.77 -16.03
CA GLU A 914 5.68 -19.94 -16.05
C GLU A 914 6.81 -19.86 -15.01
N ARG A 915 7.32 -18.67 -14.72
CA ARG A 915 8.46 -18.49 -13.78
C ARG A 915 8.05 -18.42 -12.32
N GLY A 916 6.77 -18.20 -12.05
CA GLY A 916 6.25 -17.94 -10.72
C GLY A 916 6.52 -16.50 -10.22
N LEU A 917 5.78 -16.12 -9.19
CA LEU A 917 5.90 -14.85 -8.48
C LEU A 917 6.89 -15.02 -7.32
N ILE A 918 7.96 -14.23 -7.32
CA ILE A 918 8.98 -14.26 -6.26
C ILE A 918 8.75 -13.12 -5.28
#